data_713ddcb009728a49d9a6117215e03fd2
#
_entry.id   713ddcb009728a49d9a6117215e03fd2
#
_cell.length_a   1.000
_cell.length_b   1.000
_cell.length_c   1.000
_cell.angle_alpha   90.00
_cell.angle_beta   90.00
_cell.angle_gamma   90.00
#
_symmetry.space_group_name_H-M   'P 1'
#
loop_
_entity.id
_entity.type
_entity.pdbx_description
1 polymer ?
#
loop_
_entity_poly.entity_id
_entity_poly.type
_entity_poly.pdbx_seq_one_letter_code
_entity_poly.pdbx_strand_id
1 'polypeptide(L)'
;MILRPILESMLEEIKFEDLPSNWSFLDVESFSSKKKLWDFQQDAVKNAIKCLYLFYKQDNGEKSKFYQRYVLNGLDEDLEKVVNIKLSKLKRKIVEILQQYFPVENESIRFENFINRAAFWMATGSGKTLVIVKLIEVLKKLIDAGEIPKKDILFLTHREDLINQFKKHVEEFNELSIERGLKINLRDLTEYEKVKRENLTPFFNEVVVFYYKADCISDEQKEKLIDFRNYENNGNWYIILDEAHKGDKEESKRQFLYSIMARNGFLFNFSATFVDDRDVLTTGFNFNLERFISEGYGKHIYILKQEVRAFKEKEDYNRREKKKIVLKALILLTYIKKFREKIKQVDPKAYHEPLMLTLVNTVNLSEVKEEEPDLKLFFNEIESIGKGEVDKDLLKESIEEIIEEFSENPTLAYENIPIKLDENTIREITLNDILRYIFNADKPGSIEALTIPEKRQEAVLKLKTSDKPFALIKIGDAIKWIKDNLKGYEVNESYEDKSIFERIEEREEVSILMGSRAFYEGWDSNRPNLILFINIGVGKEAKKFVIQAIGRGVRIEPIKNKRKRLENLFNEGKDEGLLVELGNKFLVLPLETLFVFGTSRNVLIEVIKHLEVKKELEATVELEVNPKLQICTLLIPIYKEVGKLYLQREPQKFILSKECLKYLKEYFDTIDERIIIALHEIEPLMLQHLKATFSDGDKYYKLIETENIPLGVVISKLLTHFNLNFKDLDKFKKLEDEIIHFKKIKIFLENFGEKEEFEEKVDKVKKYLEKDKEERVLEEKYGKISKTEYDRLLQEISKKYSKEESFKDLKIKYVADHFYIPIIVSLKEKINYIKHIIKTKSEAEFINQLEKFVEDNKNKLESSFDWWLFSKIDEKLDKIYIPYYDPIVNKIREFYPDFIFWFKKGNNYHIAFVDPKGITHTEFMHKVDGYRRIFEENARPKIFNFENLKVTVTLHLFTEDVNLVGEGYKKYWFDNPATIFGMK
;
A
#
# COMPACT_ATOMS: atom_id res chain seq x y z
N MET A 1 3.96 14.63 -17.82
CA MET A 1 2.95 14.76 -16.75
C MET A 1 2.83 13.39 -16.09
N ILE A 2 3.13 13.31 -14.80
CA ILE A 2 3.19 12.06 -14.05
C ILE A 2 1.85 11.89 -13.34
N LEU A 3 1.12 10.84 -13.71
CA LEU A 3 -0.12 10.44 -13.02
C LEU A 3 0.23 9.77 -11.69
N ARG A 4 -0.39 10.24 -10.60
CA ARG A 4 -0.18 9.69 -9.26
C ARG A 4 -1.50 9.32 -8.58
N PRO A 5 -1.47 8.44 -7.57
CA PRO A 5 -2.64 8.08 -6.77
C PRO A 5 -3.11 9.25 -5.88
N ILE A 6 -4.02 10.09 -6.39
CA ILE A 6 -4.56 11.20 -5.60
C ILE A 6 -5.39 10.67 -4.43
N LEU A 7 -6.20 9.63 -4.65
CA LEU A 7 -7.03 9.04 -3.59
C LEU A 7 -6.18 8.52 -2.44
N GLU A 8 -5.09 7.79 -2.71
CA GLU A 8 -4.20 7.26 -1.68
C GLU A 8 -3.67 8.39 -0.78
N SER A 9 -3.24 9.50 -1.40
CA SER A 9 -2.77 10.68 -0.66
C SER A 9 -3.84 11.27 0.26
N MET A 10 -5.10 11.33 -0.18
CA MET A 10 -6.22 11.79 0.67
C MET A 10 -6.50 10.82 1.82
N LEU A 11 -6.41 9.49 1.57
CA LEU A 11 -6.65 8.47 2.59
C LEU A 11 -5.53 8.39 3.62
N GLU A 12 -4.28 8.69 3.24
CA GLU A 12 -3.16 8.81 4.18
C GLU A 12 -3.37 9.93 5.21
N GLU A 13 -4.16 10.95 4.86
CA GLU A 13 -4.50 12.05 5.77
C GLU A 13 -5.47 11.67 6.88
N ILE A 14 -6.13 10.53 6.78
CA ILE A 14 -7.11 10.05 7.75
C ILE A 14 -6.47 8.95 8.59
N LYS A 15 -6.36 9.17 9.90
CA LYS A 15 -6.01 8.09 10.82
C LYS A 15 -7.25 7.19 11.00
N PHE A 16 -7.07 5.87 10.83
CA PHE A 16 -8.19 4.93 10.90
C PHE A 16 -8.86 4.93 12.28
N GLU A 17 -8.08 5.10 13.32
CA GLU A 17 -8.48 5.14 14.71
C GLU A 17 -9.36 6.38 15.04
N ASP A 18 -9.22 7.45 14.26
CA ASP A 18 -9.99 8.69 14.43
C ASP A 18 -11.37 8.64 13.76
N LEU A 19 -11.65 7.61 12.98
CA LEU A 19 -12.98 7.41 12.40
C LEU A 19 -14.03 7.18 13.50
N PRO A 20 -15.30 7.55 13.27
CA PRO A 20 -16.39 7.21 14.18
C PRO A 20 -16.43 5.71 14.49
N SER A 21 -16.91 5.33 15.67
CA SER A 21 -16.86 3.95 16.15
C SER A 21 -17.47 2.93 15.18
N ASN A 22 -18.59 3.25 14.51
CA ASN A 22 -19.19 2.37 13.50
C ASN A 22 -18.27 2.06 12.32
N TRP A 23 -17.20 2.85 12.13
CA TRP A 23 -16.21 2.72 11.06
C TRP A 23 -14.89 2.15 11.55
N SER A 24 -14.41 2.57 12.72
CA SER A 24 -13.09 2.21 13.26
C SER A 24 -13.06 0.88 14.03
N PHE A 25 -14.21 0.40 14.52
CA PHE A 25 -14.31 -0.88 15.25
C PHE A 25 -14.64 -2.08 14.36
N LEU A 26 -14.54 -1.92 13.06
CA LEU A 26 -14.66 -3.06 12.15
C LEU A 26 -13.44 -3.97 12.30
N ASP A 27 -13.68 -5.26 12.50
CA ASP A 27 -12.59 -6.25 12.50
C ASP A 27 -11.97 -6.33 11.11
N VAL A 28 -10.70 -5.96 10.99
CA VAL A 28 -9.94 -5.99 9.73
C VAL A 28 -8.91 -7.11 9.70
N GLU A 29 -8.71 -7.83 10.80
CA GLU A 29 -7.66 -8.84 10.95
C GLU A 29 -8.15 -10.26 10.70
N SER A 30 -9.24 -10.69 11.35
CA SER A 30 -9.69 -12.09 11.33
C SER A 30 -10.26 -12.47 9.97
N PHE A 31 -9.91 -13.67 9.46
CA PHE A 31 -10.45 -14.18 8.19
C PHE A 31 -11.09 -15.57 8.33
N SER A 32 -10.40 -16.57 8.86
CA SER A 32 -10.91 -17.92 9.11
C SER A 32 -10.27 -18.49 10.37
N SER A 33 -10.67 -19.71 10.74
CA SER A 33 -10.04 -20.43 11.87
C SER A 33 -8.52 -20.60 11.71
N LYS A 34 -8.01 -20.56 10.48
CA LYS A 34 -6.61 -20.83 10.13
C LYS A 34 -5.87 -19.63 9.55
N LYS A 35 -6.58 -18.56 9.16
CA LYS A 35 -5.98 -17.41 8.47
C LYS A 35 -6.37 -16.09 9.11
N LYS A 36 -5.38 -15.21 9.24
CA LYS A 36 -5.53 -13.80 9.56
C LYS A 36 -5.02 -12.98 8.38
N LEU A 37 -5.58 -11.81 8.16
CA LEU A 37 -5.05 -10.88 7.17
C LEU A 37 -3.71 -10.32 7.64
N TRP A 38 -2.76 -10.23 6.72
CA TRP A 38 -1.47 -9.58 6.97
C TRP A 38 -1.62 -8.07 7.05
N ASP A 39 -0.61 -7.39 7.60
CA ASP A 39 -0.67 -5.95 7.87
C ASP A 39 -1.05 -5.14 6.63
N PHE A 40 -0.39 -5.37 5.48
CA PHE A 40 -0.74 -4.67 4.24
C PHE A 40 -2.14 -5.02 3.70
N GLN A 41 -2.65 -6.23 3.96
CA GLN A 41 -4.03 -6.61 3.60
C GLN A 41 -5.04 -5.90 4.50
N GLN A 42 -4.74 -5.78 5.79
CA GLN A 42 -5.52 -4.97 6.72
C GLN A 42 -5.53 -3.50 6.30
N ASP A 43 -4.37 -2.96 5.88
CA ASP A 43 -4.27 -1.58 5.39
C ASP A 43 -5.09 -1.36 4.12
N ALA A 44 -5.14 -2.33 3.21
CA ALA A 44 -6.03 -2.29 2.05
C ALA A 44 -7.51 -2.20 2.47
N VAL A 45 -7.94 -3.00 3.47
CA VAL A 45 -9.30 -2.96 4.01
C VAL A 45 -9.56 -1.64 4.74
N LYS A 46 -8.63 -1.15 5.56
CA LYS A 46 -8.73 0.16 6.23
C LYS A 46 -8.87 1.29 5.22
N ASN A 47 -8.12 1.27 4.13
CA ASN A 47 -8.23 2.29 3.08
C ASN A 47 -9.55 2.20 2.32
N ALA A 48 -10.12 1.01 2.12
CA ALA A 48 -11.47 0.88 1.58
C ALA A 48 -12.51 1.52 2.52
N ILE A 49 -12.40 1.29 3.83
CA ILE A 49 -13.27 1.90 4.85
C ILE A 49 -13.13 3.42 4.85
N LYS A 50 -11.91 3.96 4.84
CA LYS A 50 -11.67 5.42 4.78
C LYS A 50 -12.24 6.04 3.51
N CYS A 51 -12.12 5.36 2.36
CA CYS A 51 -12.68 5.83 1.10
C CYS A 51 -14.21 5.92 1.14
N LEU A 52 -14.87 4.87 1.64
CA LEU A 52 -16.32 4.86 1.84
C LEU A 52 -16.76 5.94 2.84
N TYR A 53 -15.98 6.17 3.90
CA TYR A 53 -16.25 7.22 4.88
C TYR A 53 -16.18 8.62 4.24
N LEU A 54 -15.15 8.91 3.45
CA LEU A 54 -15.05 10.17 2.71
C LEU A 54 -16.27 10.38 1.81
N PHE A 55 -16.58 9.36 0.99
CA PHE A 55 -17.63 9.48 0.00
C PHE A 55 -19.03 9.53 0.62
N TYR A 56 -19.40 8.58 1.48
CA TYR A 56 -20.76 8.48 2.01
C TYR A 56 -21.02 9.30 3.26
N LYS A 57 -20.04 9.46 4.16
CA LYS A 57 -20.26 10.16 5.44
C LYS A 57 -19.92 11.64 5.35
N GLN A 58 -18.76 11.98 4.80
CA GLN A 58 -18.34 13.38 4.71
C GLN A 58 -18.99 14.12 3.53
N ASP A 59 -19.10 13.46 2.37
CA ASP A 59 -19.62 14.06 1.15
C ASP A 59 -21.09 13.67 0.85
N ASN A 60 -21.75 12.94 1.77
CA ASN A 60 -23.15 12.49 1.66
C ASN A 60 -23.46 11.70 0.36
N GLY A 61 -22.46 11.04 -0.24
CA GLY A 61 -22.58 10.33 -1.51
C GLY A 61 -22.66 11.26 -2.73
N GLU A 62 -22.37 12.56 -2.58
CA GLU A 62 -22.40 13.54 -3.67
C GLU A 62 -21.09 13.50 -4.46
N LYS A 63 -21.18 13.09 -5.73
CA LYS A 63 -20.01 12.98 -6.62
C LYS A 63 -19.28 14.32 -6.81
N SER A 64 -20.00 15.42 -6.90
CA SER A 64 -19.43 16.76 -7.06
C SER A 64 -18.53 17.16 -5.87
N LYS A 65 -18.97 16.90 -4.64
CA LYS A 65 -18.16 17.15 -3.44
C LYS A 65 -16.93 16.27 -3.39
N PHE A 66 -17.09 14.98 -3.67
CA PHE A 66 -15.98 14.03 -3.73
C PHE A 66 -14.98 14.40 -4.84
N TYR A 67 -15.48 14.83 -6.02
CA TYR A 67 -14.65 15.34 -7.10
C TYR A 67 -13.86 16.59 -6.71
N GLN A 68 -14.47 17.52 -5.98
CA GLN A 68 -13.79 18.72 -5.47
C GLN A 68 -12.58 18.35 -4.58
N ARG A 69 -12.65 17.25 -3.81
CA ARG A 69 -11.48 16.79 -3.05
C ARG A 69 -10.31 16.42 -3.95
N TYR A 70 -10.55 15.80 -5.11
CA TYR A 70 -9.49 15.52 -6.07
C TYR A 70 -8.87 16.79 -6.64
N VAL A 71 -9.70 17.78 -6.97
CA VAL A 71 -9.23 19.10 -7.42
C VAL A 71 -8.36 19.75 -6.33
N LEU A 72 -8.81 19.70 -5.08
CA LEU A 72 -8.07 20.23 -3.93
C LEU A 72 -6.75 19.47 -3.66
N ASN A 73 -6.63 18.22 -4.10
CA ASN A 73 -5.46 17.38 -3.92
C ASN A 73 -4.63 17.19 -5.20
N GLY A 74 -4.82 18.05 -6.21
CA GLY A 74 -3.93 18.15 -7.36
C GLY A 74 -4.46 17.58 -8.68
N LEU A 75 -5.77 17.38 -8.82
CA LEU A 75 -6.41 17.19 -10.12
C LEU A 75 -6.52 18.55 -10.80
N ASP A 76 -5.50 18.93 -11.55
CA ASP A 76 -5.47 20.19 -12.33
C ASP A 76 -6.21 20.05 -13.66
N GLU A 77 -6.40 21.17 -14.38
CA GLU A 77 -7.10 21.21 -15.66
C GLU A 77 -6.49 20.30 -16.73
N ASP A 78 -5.17 20.07 -16.69
CA ASP A 78 -4.50 19.25 -17.70
C ASP A 78 -4.69 17.77 -17.41
N LEU A 79 -4.65 17.35 -16.14
CA LEU A 79 -5.02 16.02 -15.72
C LEU A 79 -6.51 15.75 -15.97
N GLU A 80 -7.39 16.73 -15.71
CA GLU A 80 -8.82 16.63 -16.00
C GLU A 80 -9.06 16.34 -17.49
N LYS A 81 -8.37 17.04 -18.40
CA LYS A 81 -8.46 16.78 -19.85
C LYS A 81 -8.04 15.37 -20.27
N VAL A 82 -7.14 14.74 -19.48
CA VAL A 82 -6.66 13.37 -19.73
C VAL A 82 -7.70 12.34 -19.32
N VAL A 83 -8.30 12.52 -18.13
CA VAL A 83 -9.23 11.53 -17.52
C VAL A 83 -10.66 11.67 -17.98
N ASN A 84 -11.06 12.83 -18.52
CA ASN A 84 -12.35 13.02 -19.16
C ASN A 84 -12.48 12.11 -20.39
N ILE A 85 -13.68 11.56 -20.60
CA ILE A 85 -13.95 10.62 -21.69
C ILE A 85 -14.29 11.39 -22.95
N LYS A 86 -13.35 11.46 -23.90
CA LYS A 86 -13.55 12.06 -25.21
C LYS A 86 -14.35 11.12 -26.10
N LEU A 87 -15.57 11.48 -26.46
CA LEU A 87 -16.48 10.65 -27.25
C LEU A 87 -15.96 10.39 -28.67
N SER A 88 -15.20 11.33 -29.25
CA SER A 88 -14.56 11.18 -30.56
C SER A 88 -13.56 10.01 -30.65
N LYS A 89 -13.04 9.54 -29.50
CA LYS A 89 -12.12 8.39 -29.45
C LYS A 89 -12.84 7.04 -29.32
N LEU A 90 -14.15 7.04 -29.12
CA LEU A 90 -14.94 5.85 -28.86
C LEU A 90 -15.69 5.38 -30.11
N LYS A 91 -16.00 4.08 -30.16
CA LYS A 91 -16.90 3.54 -31.19
C LYS A 91 -18.32 4.11 -30.99
N ARG A 92 -19.02 4.41 -32.08
CA ARG A 92 -20.37 5.01 -32.12
C ARG A 92 -21.33 4.30 -31.13
N LYS A 93 -21.40 2.99 -31.13
CA LYS A 93 -22.28 2.19 -30.29
C LYS A 93 -22.02 2.44 -28.78
N ILE A 94 -20.78 2.64 -28.39
CA ILE A 94 -20.40 2.96 -26.99
C ILE A 94 -20.86 4.38 -26.63
N VAL A 95 -20.67 5.31 -27.57
CA VAL A 95 -21.13 6.71 -27.40
C VAL A 95 -22.64 6.73 -27.19
N GLU A 96 -23.41 6.03 -28.01
CA GLU A 96 -24.88 5.94 -27.91
C GLU A 96 -25.33 5.38 -26.55
N ILE A 97 -24.60 4.39 -26.00
CA ILE A 97 -24.89 3.84 -24.66
C ILE A 97 -24.57 4.87 -23.59
N LEU A 98 -23.35 5.46 -23.59
CA LEU A 98 -22.93 6.38 -22.54
C LEU A 98 -23.82 7.62 -22.46
N GLN A 99 -24.28 8.16 -23.59
CA GLN A 99 -25.18 9.32 -23.67
C GLN A 99 -26.56 9.08 -23.04
N GLN A 100 -26.98 7.81 -22.90
CA GLN A 100 -28.23 7.46 -22.22
C GLN A 100 -28.14 7.59 -20.70
N TYR A 101 -26.94 7.51 -20.13
CA TYR A 101 -26.74 7.42 -18.69
C TYR A 101 -25.97 8.61 -18.09
N PHE A 102 -25.19 9.31 -18.90
CA PHE A 102 -24.33 10.39 -18.43
C PHE A 102 -24.48 11.67 -19.25
N PRO A 103 -24.44 12.84 -18.63
CA PRO A 103 -24.46 14.12 -19.33
C PRO A 103 -23.19 14.28 -20.21
N VAL A 104 -23.37 14.89 -21.36
CA VAL A 104 -22.30 15.19 -22.30
C VAL A 104 -22.07 16.68 -22.37
N GLU A 105 -20.85 17.12 -22.18
CA GLU A 105 -20.41 18.51 -22.26
C GLU A 105 -19.21 18.61 -23.21
N ASN A 106 -19.25 19.49 -24.20
CA ASN A 106 -18.15 19.70 -25.14
C ASN A 106 -17.58 18.41 -25.76
N GLU A 107 -18.45 17.52 -26.25
CA GLU A 107 -18.09 16.21 -26.81
C GLU A 107 -17.33 15.28 -25.84
N SER A 108 -17.46 15.50 -24.57
CA SER A 108 -16.83 14.73 -23.51
C SER A 108 -17.79 14.41 -22.37
N ILE A 109 -17.54 13.34 -21.66
CA ILE A 109 -18.17 13.06 -20.35
C ILE A 109 -17.14 13.33 -19.28
N ARG A 110 -17.48 14.18 -18.32
CA ARG A 110 -16.58 14.56 -17.23
C ARG A 110 -16.27 13.39 -16.33
N PHE A 111 -15.05 13.31 -15.86
CA PHE A 111 -14.58 12.27 -14.93
C PHE A 111 -15.36 12.27 -13.61
N GLU A 112 -15.90 13.40 -13.18
CA GLU A 112 -16.82 13.55 -12.06
C GLU A 112 -17.94 12.50 -12.06
N ASN A 113 -18.46 12.13 -13.24
CA ASN A 113 -19.53 11.14 -13.36
C ASN A 113 -19.08 9.71 -12.99
N PHE A 114 -17.79 9.45 -12.97
CA PHE A 114 -17.15 8.16 -12.70
C PHE A 114 -16.34 8.14 -11.41
N ILE A 115 -16.42 9.19 -10.59
CA ILE A 115 -15.56 9.40 -9.43
C ILE A 115 -15.84 8.43 -8.26
N ASN A 116 -17.05 7.86 -8.18
CA ASN A 116 -17.46 6.91 -7.15
C ASN A 116 -16.82 5.53 -7.35
N ARG A 117 -15.49 5.53 -7.33
CA ARG A 117 -14.65 4.33 -7.47
C ARG A 117 -13.39 4.42 -6.62
N ALA A 118 -12.84 3.24 -6.32
CA ALA A 118 -11.52 3.11 -5.74
C ALA A 118 -10.78 1.94 -6.39
N ALA A 119 -9.52 2.14 -6.73
CA ALA A 119 -8.65 1.10 -7.26
C ALA A 119 -7.70 0.60 -6.16
N PHE A 120 -7.45 -0.71 -6.15
CA PHE A 120 -6.55 -1.39 -5.24
C PHE A 120 -5.45 -2.05 -6.05
N TRP A 121 -4.30 -1.43 -6.08
CA TRP A 121 -3.14 -1.90 -6.83
C TRP A 121 -2.36 -2.88 -5.96
N MET A 122 -2.60 -4.16 -6.14
CA MET A 122 -2.02 -5.21 -5.31
C MET A 122 -1.31 -6.25 -6.18
N ALA A 123 -0.06 -6.56 -5.85
CA ALA A 123 0.76 -7.53 -6.57
C ALA A 123 0.07 -8.89 -6.73
N THR A 124 0.44 -9.62 -7.79
CA THR A 124 0.01 -11.01 -7.94
C THR A 124 0.54 -11.84 -6.77
N GLY A 125 -0.33 -12.61 -6.12
CA GLY A 125 0.04 -13.41 -4.95
C GLY A 125 -0.05 -12.69 -3.60
N SER A 126 -0.41 -11.39 -3.58
CA SER A 126 -0.64 -10.63 -2.34
C SER A 126 -1.93 -11.00 -1.59
N GLY A 127 -2.74 -11.94 -2.11
CA GLY A 127 -3.99 -12.36 -1.48
C GLY A 127 -5.16 -11.40 -1.71
N LYS A 128 -5.24 -10.74 -2.87
CA LYS A 128 -6.35 -9.86 -3.27
C LYS A 128 -7.73 -10.43 -2.93
N THR A 129 -7.95 -11.72 -3.21
CA THR A 129 -9.24 -12.37 -3.00
C THR A 129 -9.66 -12.40 -1.53
N LEU A 130 -8.70 -12.50 -0.58
CA LEU A 130 -8.98 -12.42 0.85
C LEU A 130 -9.44 -11.00 1.23
N VAL A 131 -8.79 -9.97 0.71
CA VAL A 131 -9.18 -8.57 0.90
C VAL A 131 -10.59 -8.32 0.32
N ILE A 132 -10.90 -8.89 -0.85
CA ILE A 132 -12.23 -8.79 -1.49
C ILE A 132 -13.31 -9.41 -0.59
N VAL A 133 -13.09 -10.62 -0.06
CA VAL A 133 -14.06 -11.27 0.84
C VAL A 133 -14.25 -10.45 2.12
N LYS A 134 -13.16 -9.90 2.67
CA LYS A 134 -13.23 -9.04 3.86
C LYS A 134 -13.95 -7.70 3.57
N LEU A 135 -13.78 -7.14 2.38
CA LEU A 135 -14.52 -5.94 1.95
C LEU A 135 -16.03 -6.19 1.88
N ILE A 136 -16.47 -7.39 1.50
CA ILE A 136 -17.90 -7.77 1.52
C ILE A 136 -18.44 -7.73 2.95
N GLU A 137 -17.69 -8.24 3.93
CA GLU A 137 -18.05 -8.12 5.35
C GLU A 137 -18.19 -6.66 5.79
N VAL A 138 -17.22 -5.82 5.41
CA VAL A 138 -17.23 -4.38 5.70
C VAL A 138 -18.46 -3.70 5.12
N LEU A 139 -18.75 -3.92 3.83
CA LEU A 139 -19.95 -3.36 3.18
C LEU A 139 -21.22 -3.75 3.93
N LYS A 140 -21.38 -5.03 4.26
CA LYS A 140 -22.56 -5.51 4.98
C LYS A 140 -22.69 -4.85 6.37
N LYS A 141 -21.61 -4.79 7.14
CA LYS A 141 -21.62 -4.16 8.46
C LYS A 141 -21.94 -2.67 8.41
N LEU A 142 -21.41 -1.94 7.42
CA LEU A 142 -21.71 -0.52 7.23
C LEU A 142 -23.16 -0.28 6.74
N ILE A 143 -23.70 -1.17 5.90
CA ILE A 143 -25.11 -1.15 5.49
C ILE A 143 -26.01 -1.39 6.71
N ASP A 144 -25.72 -2.38 7.53
CA ASP A 144 -26.51 -2.71 8.72
C ASP A 144 -26.45 -1.60 9.77
N ALA A 145 -25.30 -0.91 9.85
CA ALA A 145 -25.15 0.28 10.70
C ALA A 145 -25.84 1.55 10.15
N GLY A 146 -26.42 1.50 8.94
CA GLY A 146 -27.02 2.68 8.30
C GLY A 146 -26.01 3.75 7.88
N GLU A 147 -24.71 3.41 7.86
CA GLU A 147 -23.65 4.36 7.53
C GLU A 147 -23.47 4.54 6.01
N ILE A 148 -23.80 3.52 5.23
CA ILE A 148 -23.84 3.57 3.77
C ILE A 148 -25.19 3.05 3.25
N PRO A 149 -25.65 3.50 2.06
CA PRO A 149 -26.92 3.05 1.50
C PRO A 149 -26.96 1.54 1.26
N LYS A 150 -28.12 0.92 1.53
CA LYS A 150 -28.37 -0.50 1.21
C LYS A 150 -28.42 -0.68 -0.30
N LYS A 151 -27.46 -1.36 -0.87
CA LYS A 151 -27.36 -1.72 -2.30
C LYS A 151 -26.91 -3.17 -2.45
N ASP A 152 -27.16 -3.73 -3.64
CA ASP A 152 -26.75 -5.11 -3.92
C ASP A 152 -25.24 -5.18 -4.20
N ILE A 153 -24.63 -6.32 -3.91
CA ILE A 153 -23.19 -6.53 -4.09
C ILE A 153 -22.99 -7.49 -5.27
N LEU A 154 -22.11 -7.08 -6.21
CA LEU A 154 -21.77 -7.86 -7.39
C LEU A 154 -20.26 -8.06 -7.47
N PHE A 155 -19.83 -9.32 -7.46
CA PHE A 155 -18.44 -9.71 -7.73
C PHE A 155 -18.28 -10.12 -9.19
N LEU A 156 -17.29 -9.52 -9.84
CA LEU A 156 -16.96 -9.77 -11.25
C LEU A 156 -15.51 -10.18 -11.40
N THR A 157 -15.25 -11.21 -12.22
CA THR A 157 -13.90 -11.58 -12.65
C THR A 157 -13.92 -12.22 -14.02
N HIS A 158 -12.79 -12.27 -14.71
CA HIS A 158 -12.75 -12.68 -16.12
C HIS A 158 -12.75 -14.20 -16.36
N ARG A 159 -12.53 -15.02 -15.32
CA ARG A 159 -12.30 -16.46 -15.49
C ARG A 159 -13.04 -17.31 -14.48
N GLU A 160 -13.44 -18.50 -14.92
CA GLU A 160 -14.14 -19.49 -14.13
C GLU A 160 -13.31 -20.01 -12.95
N ASP A 161 -12.00 -20.21 -13.16
CA ASP A 161 -11.11 -20.68 -12.09
C ASP A 161 -10.95 -19.63 -10.97
N LEU A 162 -10.97 -18.32 -11.30
CA LEU A 162 -10.98 -17.27 -10.29
C LEU A 162 -12.32 -17.19 -9.54
N ILE A 163 -13.44 -17.46 -10.22
CA ILE A 163 -14.74 -17.61 -9.55
C ILE A 163 -14.69 -18.78 -8.55
N ASN A 164 -14.13 -19.91 -8.98
CA ASN A 164 -13.99 -21.08 -8.11
C ASN A 164 -13.05 -20.82 -6.92
N GLN A 165 -11.97 -20.08 -7.13
CA GLN A 165 -11.07 -19.66 -6.05
C GLN A 165 -11.80 -18.72 -5.08
N PHE A 166 -12.57 -17.75 -5.59
CA PHE A 166 -13.39 -16.87 -4.76
C PHE A 166 -14.41 -17.65 -3.92
N LYS A 167 -15.15 -18.59 -4.53
CA LYS A 167 -16.09 -19.48 -3.81
C LYS A 167 -15.43 -20.22 -2.66
N LYS A 168 -14.26 -20.80 -2.92
CA LYS A 168 -13.48 -21.52 -1.89
C LYS A 168 -13.08 -20.60 -0.72
N HIS A 169 -12.65 -19.36 -0.99
CA HIS A 169 -12.33 -18.41 0.08
C HIS A 169 -13.56 -17.94 0.85
N VAL A 170 -14.72 -17.82 0.18
CA VAL A 170 -15.99 -17.52 0.87
C VAL A 170 -16.43 -18.69 1.76
N GLU A 171 -16.28 -19.94 1.31
CA GLU A 171 -16.55 -21.14 2.13
C GLU A 171 -15.64 -21.13 3.37
N GLU A 172 -14.35 -20.87 3.20
CA GLU A 172 -13.38 -20.78 4.30
C GLU A 172 -13.73 -19.62 5.27
N PHE A 173 -14.12 -18.46 4.76
CA PHE A 173 -14.59 -17.34 5.57
C PHE A 173 -15.84 -17.69 6.39
N ASN A 174 -16.76 -18.41 5.78
CA ASN A 174 -18.01 -18.84 6.40
C ASN A 174 -17.84 -19.89 7.51
N GLU A 175 -16.65 -20.51 7.68
CA GLU A 175 -16.37 -21.42 8.81
C GLU A 175 -16.61 -20.71 10.16
N LEU A 176 -16.37 -19.39 10.25
CA LEU A 176 -16.61 -18.58 11.45
C LEU A 176 -17.90 -17.74 11.39
N SER A 177 -18.88 -18.17 10.57
CA SER A 177 -20.11 -17.39 10.37
C SER A 177 -20.95 -17.20 11.65
N ILE A 178 -20.93 -18.17 12.55
CA ILE A 178 -21.64 -18.10 13.83
C ILE A 178 -21.00 -17.07 14.75
N GLU A 179 -19.67 -17.14 14.94
CA GLU A 179 -18.93 -16.23 15.82
C GLU A 179 -18.95 -14.78 15.31
N ARG A 180 -18.92 -14.60 13.99
CA ARG A 180 -19.02 -13.27 13.35
C ARG A 180 -20.42 -12.72 13.29
N GLY A 181 -21.43 -13.59 13.40
CA GLY A 181 -22.81 -13.23 13.12
C GLY A 181 -23.03 -12.79 11.67
N LEU A 182 -22.28 -13.36 10.71
CA LEU A 182 -22.38 -13.05 9.29
C LEU A 182 -22.01 -14.24 8.41
N LYS A 183 -22.86 -14.53 7.40
CA LYS A 183 -22.62 -15.53 6.36
C LYS A 183 -22.75 -14.91 4.98
N ILE A 184 -21.80 -15.16 4.10
CA ILE A 184 -21.84 -14.74 2.70
C ILE A 184 -22.51 -15.86 1.88
N ASN A 185 -23.61 -15.51 1.21
CA ASN A 185 -24.36 -16.41 0.33
C ASN A 185 -24.13 -16.01 -1.12
N LEU A 186 -23.48 -16.89 -1.89
CA LEU A 186 -23.15 -16.62 -3.29
C LEU A 186 -24.27 -17.06 -4.22
N ARG A 187 -24.66 -16.20 -5.18
CA ARG A 187 -25.66 -16.45 -6.21
C ARG A 187 -25.13 -16.04 -7.58
N ASP A 188 -25.45 -16.84 -8.58
CA ASP A 188 -25.18 -16.44 -9.97
C ASP A 188 -26.00 -15.21 -10.35
N LEU A 189 -25.42 -14.27 -11.10
CA LEU A 189 -26.14 -13.04 -11.51
C LEU A 189 -27.40 -13.35 -12.32
N THR A 190 -27.44 -14.46 -13.06
CA THR A 190 -28.63 -14.88 -13.82
C THR A 190 -29.83 -15.21 -12.93
N GLU A 191 -29.60 -15.51 -11.65
CA GLU A 191 -30.66 -15.72 -10.66
C GLU A 191 -31.23 -14.42 -10.07
N TYR A 192 -30.68 -13.23 -10.44
CA TYR A 192 -30.97 -11.95 -9.81
C TYR A 192 -32.47 -11.66 -9.73
N GLU A 193 -33.20 -11.73 -10.85
CA GLU A 193 -34.63 -11.46 -10.87
C GLU A 193 -35.45 -12.43 -10.01
N LYS A 194 -35.06 -13.72 -10.01
CA LYS A 194 -35.69 -14.75 -9.19
C LYS A 194 -35.51 -14.42 -7.71
N VAL A 195 -34.30 -14.15 -7.26
CA VAL A 195 -33.97 -13.79 -5.87
C VAL A 195 -34.75 -12.52 -5.44
N LYS A 196 -34.89 -11.52 -6.32
CA LYS A 196 -35.67 -10.31 -6.03
C LYS A 196 -37.17 -10.56 -5.94
N ARG A 197 -37.74 -11.40 -6.82
CA ARG A 197 -39.20 -11.72 -6.81
C ARG A 197 -39.62 -12.59 -5.61
N GLU A 198 -38.75 -13.51 -5.19
CA GLU A 198 -39.05 -14.42 -4.09
C GLU A 198 -38.98 -13.70 -2.72
N ASN A 199 -38.66 -12.40 -2.70
CA ASN A 199 -38.43 -11.62 -1.46
C ASN A 199 -37.65 -12.45 -0.42
N LEU A 200 -36.65 -13.21 -0.88
CA LEU A 200 -35.77 -13.94 0.02
C LEU A 200 -35.05 -12.90 0.87
N THR A 201 -35.72 -12.44 1.91
CA THR A 201 -35.07 -11.72 3.00
C THR A 201 -34.00 -12.66 3.50
N PRO A 202 -32.71 -12.32 3.36
CA PRO A 202 -31.67 -13.14 3.95
C PRO A 202 -32.07 -13.40 5.40
N PHE A 203 -31.93 -14.63 5.86
CA PHE A 203 -32.00 -14.90 7.30
C PHE A 203 -31.10 -13.87 8.01
N PHE A 204 -31.50 -13.42 9.18
CA PHE A 204 -30.71 -12.53 10.02
C PHE A 204 -29.24 -12.95 9.92
N ASN A 205 -28.35 -12.01 9.55
CA ASN A 205 -26.93 -12.19 9.39
C ASN A 205 -26.43 -12.85 8.09
N GLU A 206 -27.21 -12.91 7.03
CA GLU A 206 -26.71 -13.27 5.70
C GLU A 206 -26.57 -12.06 4.78
N VAL A 207 -25.55 -12.09 3.90
CA VAL A 207 -25.42 -11.16 2.77
C VAL A 207 -25.42 -11.95 1.48
N VAL A 208 -26.32 -11.59 0.56
CA VAL A 208 -26.33 -12.16 -0.79
C VAL A 208 -25.34 -11.38 -1.65
N VAL A 209 -24.40 -12.11 -2.24
CA VAL A 209 -23.42 -11.56 -3.20
C VAL A 209 -23.63 -12.26 -4.53
N PHE A 210 -23.95 -11.47 -5.54
CA PHE A 210 -24.04 -11.98 -6.89
C PHE A 210 -22.63 -12.07 -7.51
N TYR A 211 -22.36 -13.13 -8.26
CA TYR A 211 -21.10 -13.27 -8.98
C TYR A 211 -21.38 -13.57 -10.45
N TYR A 212 -20.48 -13.12 -11.32
CA TYR A 212 -20.57 -13.43 -12.73
C TYR A 212 -19.21 -13.30 -13.43
N LYS A 213 -19.15 -13.86 -14.65
CA LYS A 213 -18.00 -13.74 -15.50
C LYS A 213 -18.04 -12.39 -16.22
N ALA A 214 -17.06 -11.54 -15.93
CA ALA A 214 -16.98 -10.17 -16.47
C ALA A 214 -17.04 -10.13 -18.01
N ASP A 215 -16.38 -11.09 -18.68
CA ASP A 215 -16.38 -11.19 -20.16
C ASP A 215 -17.74 -11.48 -20.77
N CYS A 216 -18.66 -12.01 -19.99
CA CYS A 216 -19.99 -12.38 -20.46
C CYS A 216 -21.03 -11.27 -20.27
N ILE A 217 -20.66 -10.11 -19.66
CA ILE A 217 -21.52 -8.93 -19.59
C ILE A 217 -21.30 -8.07 -20.83
N SER A 218 -22.36 -7.80 -21.59
CA SER A 218 -22.33 -7.08 -22.87
C SER A 218 -23.54 -6.16 -23.01
N ASP A 219 -23.67 -5.51 -24.14
CA ASP A 219 -24.85 -4.76 -24.61
C ASP A 219 -25.72 -5.59 -25.56
N GLU A 220 -25.47 -6.90 -25.63
CA GLU A 220 -26.22 -7.83 -26.46
C GLU A 220 -26.49 -9.13 -25.70
N GLN A 221 -27.69 -9.68 -25.86
CA GLN A 221 -28.03 -11.02 -25.36
C GLN A 221 -27.64 -12.06 -26.42
N LYS A 222 -26.77 -13.03 -26.02
CA LYS A 222 -26.36 -14.19 -26.83
C LYS A 222 -26.24 -15.42 -25.93
N GLU A 223 -26.04 -16.62 -26.51
CA GLU A 223 -25.98 -17.88 -25.75
C GLU A 223 -25.08 -17.82 -24.50
N LYS A 224 -23.94 -17.08 -24.57
CA LYS A 224 -22.99 -16.93 -23.47
C LYS A 224 -22.82 -15.49 -22.96
N LEU A 225 -23.58 -14.54 -23.52
CA LEU A 225 -23.49 -13.12 -23.18
C LEU A 225 -24.84 -12.64 -22.62
N ILE A 226 -24.78 -11.92 -21.50
CA ILE A 226 -25.97 -11.28 -20.93
C ILE A 226 -25.98 -9.78 -21.26
N ASP A 227 -27.17 -9.24 -21.55
CA ASP A 227 -27.33 -7.79 -21.71
C ASP A 227 -27.34 -7.12 -20.32
N PHE A 228 -26.40 -6.21 -20.10
CA PHE A 228 -26.26 -5.50 -18.83
C PHE A 228 -27.53 -4.74 -18.40
N ARG A 229 -28.38 -4.30 -19.36
CA ARG A 229 -29.62 -3.57 -19.10
C ARG A 229 -30.60 -4.36 -18.25
N ASN A 230 -30.61 -5.68 -18.40
CA ASN A 230 -31.45 -6.57 -17.59
C ASN A 230 -30.99 -6.66 -16.12
N TYR A 231 -29.75 -6.26 -15.84
CA TYR A 231 -29.11 -6.38 -14.52
C TYR A 231 -28.55 -5.06 -13.98
N GLU A 232 -28.87 -3.92 -14.63
CA GLU A 232 -28.27 -2.63 -14.25
C GLU A 232 -28.80 -2.06 -12.92
N ASN A 233 -29.94 -2.55 -12.41
CA ASN A 233 -30.49 -2.22 -11.09
C ASN A 233 -30.56 -0.71 -10.82
N ASN A 234 -30.92 0.11 -11.80
CA ASN A 234 -30.87 1.58 -11.72
C ASN A 234 -29.51 2.13 -11.22
N GLY A 235 -28.41 1.42 -11.46
CA GLY A 235 -27.08 1.80 -11.02
C GLY A 235 -26.78 1.53 -9.54
N ASN A 236 -27.62 0.76 -8.85
CA ASN A 236 -27.53 0.54 -7.40
C ASN A 236 -26.71 -0.70 -7.03
N TRP A 237 -25.50 -0.80 -7.57
CA TRP A 237 -24.56 -1.88 -7.26
C TRP A 237 -23.34 -1.39 -6.50
N TYR A 238 -22.90 -2.16 -5.51
CA TYR A 238 -21.52 -2.21 -5.09
C TYR A 238 -20.81 -3.25 -5.93
N ILE A 239 -20.01 -2.82 -6.91
CA ILE A 239 -19.31 -3.73 -7.81
C ILE A 239 -17.88 -3.92 -7.30
N ILE A 240 -17.47 -5.17 -7.18
CA ILE A 240 -16.10 -5.56 -6.88
C ILE A 240 -15.56 -6.32 -8.09
N LEU A 241 -14.62 -5.70 -8.81
CA LEU A 241 -14.02 -6.25 -10.01
C LEU A 241 -12.60 -6.73 -9.72
N ASP A 242 -12.38 -8.05 -9.82
CA ASP A 242 -11.05 -8.64 -9.73
C ASP A 242 -10.42 -8.75 -11.12
N GLU A 243 -9.09 -8.53 -11.17
CA GLU A 243 -8.30 -8.47 -12.41
C GLU A 243 -8.80 -7.39 -13.39
N ALA A 244 -9.06 -6.18 -12.87
CA ALA A 244 -9.65 -5.05 -13.58
C ALA A 244 -8.85 -4.60 -14.83
N HIS A 245 -7.58 -5.00 -14.95
CA HIS A 245 -6.67 -4.65 -16.03
C HIS A 245 -6.85 -5.46 -17.32
N LYS A 246 -7.69 -6.52 -17.33
CA LYS A 246 -7.79 -7.40 -18.49
C LYS A 246 -8.52 -6.73 -19.66
N GLY A 247 -7.76 -6.48 -20.74
CA GLY A 247 -8.15 -6.35 -22.10
C GLY A 247 -7.75 -5.15 -22.90
N ASP A 248 -8.06 -5.33 -24.15
CA ASP A 248 -7.90 -4.40 -25.24
C ASP A 248 -9.08 -3.41 -25.37
N LYS A 249 -9.17 -2.72 -26.49
CA LYS A 249 -10.22 -1.72 -26.83
C LYS A 249 -11.66 -2.15 -26.50
N GLU A 250 -11.95 -3.44 -26.42
CA GLU A 250 -13.25 -3.95 -25.95
C GLU A 250 -13.47 -3.83 -24.44
N GLU A 251 -12.44 -3.80 -23.65
CA GLU A 251 -12.51 -3.65 -22.19
C GLU A 251 -12.83 -2.22 -21.74
N SER A 252 -12.40 -1.22 -22.47
CA SER A 252 -12.88 0.13 -22.25
C SER A 252 -14.42 0.16 -22.28
N LYS A 253 -15.04 -0.61 -23.17
CA LYS A 253 -16.49 -0.79 -23.22
C LYS A 253 -17.03 -1.42 -21.94
N ARG A 254 -16.44 -2.49 -21.46
CA ARG A 254 -16.89 -3.20 -20.27
C ARG A 254 -16.74 -2.34 -19.01
N GLN A 255 -15.62 -1.65 -18.83
CA GLN A 255 -15.44 -0.69 -17.73
C GLN A 255 -16.53 0.39 -17.70
N PHE A 256 -16.99 0.85 -18.87
CA PHE A 256 -18.12 1.76 -18.97
C PHE A 256 -19.44 1.10 -18.54
N LEU A 257 -19.68 -0.15 -18.92
CA LEU A 257 -20.88 -0.89 -18.49
C LEU A 257 -20.89 -1.05 -16.97
N TYR A 258 -19.77 -1.42 -16.35
CA TYR A 258 -19.67 -1.52 -14.90
C TYR A 258 -19.88 -0.16 -14.22
N SER A 259 -19.34 0.91 -14.81
CA SER A 259 -19.58 2.28 -14.31
C SER A 259 -21.03 2.70 -14.37
N ILE A 260 -21.78 2.27 -15.42
CA ILE A 260 -23.22 2.48 -15.53
C ILE A 260 -23.96 1.70 -14.44
N MET A 261 -23.61 0.43 -14.24
CA MET A 261 -24.24 -0.42 -13.21
C MET A 261 -23.94 0.08 -11.80
N ALA A 262 -22.79 0.70 -11.57
CA ALA A 262 -22.41 1.26 -10.27
C ALA A 262 -22.67 2.77 -10.11
N ARG A 263 -23.35 3.43 -11.08
CA ARG A 263 -23.45 4.91 -11.11
C ARG A 263 -24.04 5.56 -9.87
N ASN A 264 -24.93 4.86 -9.18
CA ASN A 264 -25.50 5.27 -7.90
C ASN A 264 -24.94 4.47 -6.71
N GLY A 265 -24.02 3.55 -6.96
CA GLY A 265 -23.34 2.73 -5.98
C GLY A 265 -21.86 3.10 -5.85
N PHE A 266 -21.00 2.07 -5.84
CA PHE A 266 -19.56 2.26 -5.79
C PHE A 266 -18.83 1.14 -6.53
N LEU A 267 -17.74 1.46 -7.23
CA LEU A 267 -16.93 0.50 -7.99
C LEU A 267 -15.56 0.31 -7.34
N PHE A 268 -15.24 -0.92 -6.96
CA PHE A 268 -13.95 -1.33 -6.42
C PHE A 268 -13.18 -2.13 -7.48
N ASN A 269 -12.10 -1.57 -8.00
CA ASN A 269 -11.23 -2.21 -8.99
C ASN A 269 -9.99 -2.81 -8.32
N PHE A 270 -9.81 -4.12 -8.42
CA PHE A 270 -8.61 -4.82 -7.93
C PHE A 270 -7.75 -5.27 -9.11
N SER A 271 -6.45 -4.96 -9.07
CA SER A 271 -5.52 -5.38 -10.13
C SER A 271 -4.07 -5.44 -9.63
N ALA A 272 -3.27 -6.29 -10.28
CA ALA A 272 -1.81 -6.24 -10.13
C ALA A 272 -1.17 -5.18 -11.05
N THR A 273 -1.89 -4.72 -12.06
CA THR A 273 -1.39 -3.77 -13.07
C THR A 273 -2.53 -2.88 -13.54
N PHE A 274 -2.47 -1.58 -13.27
CA PHE A 274 -3.38 -0.60 -13.84
C PHE A 274 -2.75 0.10 -15.04
N VAL A 275 -3.53 0.33 -16.09
CA VAL A 275 -3.13 1.04 -17.30
C VAL A 275 -4.11 2.18 -17.66
N ASP A 276 -5.28 2.23 -17.04
CA ASP A 276 -6.25 3.33 -17.20
C ASP A 276 -5.88 4.45 -16.24
N ASP A 277 -5.74 5.66 -16.75
CA ASP A 277 -5.34 6.85 -15.99
C ASP A 277 -6.33 7.15 -14.85
N ARG A 278 -7.62 6.83 -15.03
CA ARG A 278 -8.66 6.98 -14.00
C ARG A 278 -8.46 6.04 -12.82
N ASP A 279 -8.07 4.79 -13.08
CA ASP A 279 -7.77 3.83 -12.02
C ASP A 279 -6.51 4.22 -11.25
N VAL A 280 -5.49 4.78 -11.94
CA VAL A 280 -4.29 5.31 -11.28
C VAL A 280 -4.66 6.46 -10.33
N LEU A 281 -5.44 7.45 -10.78
CA LEU A 281 -5.86 8.58 -9.93
C LEU A 281 -6.71 8.15 -8.75
N THR A 282 -7.59 7.15 -8.94
CA THR A 282 -8.49 6.63 -7.90
C THR A 282 -7.90 5.46 -7.13
N THR A 283 -6.59 5.19 -7.27
CA THR A 283 -5.92 4.20 -6.44
C THR A 283 -5.95 4.64 -4.99
N GLY A 284 -6.67 3.90 -4.15
CA GLY A 284 -6.77 4.12 -2.71
C GLY A 284 -5.78 3.28 -1.91
N PHE A 285 -5.20 2.27 -2.53
CA PHE A 285 -4.16 1.45 -1.93
C PHE A 285 -3.20 0.94 -2.99
N ASN A 286 -1.91 1.24 -2.83
CA ASN A 286 -0.87 0.83 -3.76
C ASN A 286 0.14 -0.10 -3.07
N PHE A 287 -0.01 -1.39 -3.31
CA PHE A 287 0.92 -2.44 -2.92
C PHE A 287 1.34 -3.24 -4.16
N ASN A 288 1.94 -2.51 -5.10
CA ASN A 288 2.40 -3.05 -6.38
C ASN A 288 3.56 -4.05 -6.21
N LEU A 289 4.05 -4.62 -7.30
CA LEU A 289 5.11 -5.61 -7.27
C LEU A 289 6.41 -5.07 -6.64
N GLU A 290 6.72 -3.80 -6.85
CA GLU A 290 7.89 -3.14 -6.28
C GLU A 290 7.82 -3.09 -4.74
N ARG A 291 6.70 -2.58 -4.18
CA ARG A 291 6.50 -2.55 -2.72
C ARG A 291 6.43 -3.95 -2.13
N PHE A 292 5.79 -4.89 -2.84
CA PHE A 292 5.75 -6.29 -2.43
C PHE A 292 7.14 -6.89 -2.25
N ILE A 293 8.08 -6.57 -3.15
CA ILE A 293 9.47 -7.04 -3.08
C ILE A 293 10.25 -6.25 -2.04
N SER A 294 10.22 -4.92 -2.06
CA SER A 294 11.01 -4.07 -1.15
C SER A 294 10.65 -4.28 0.32
N GLU A 295 9.39 -4.59 0.63
CA GLU A 295 8.94 -4.92 1.98
C GLU A 295 9.18 -6.40 2.38
N GLY A 296 9.86 -7.17 1.52
CA GLY A 296 10.31 -8.53 1.81
C GLY A 296 9.29 -9.63 1.59
N TYR A 297 8.09 -9.35 1.07
CA TYR A 297 7.06 -10.36 0.80
C TYR A 297 7.31 -11.17 -0.48
N GLY A 298 8.26 -10.74 -1.30
CA GLY A 298 8.66 -11.40 -2.54
C GLY A 298 10.16 -11.68 -2.59
N LYS A 299 10.55 -12.66 -3.43
CA LYS A 299 11.95 -12.89 -3.78
C LYS A 299 12.55 -11.65 -4.43
N HIS A 300 13.82 -11.44 -4.24
CA HIS A 300 14.61 -10.52 -5.06
C HIS A 300 14.50 -10.88 -6.55
N ILE A 301 14.65 -9.92 -7.43
CA ILE A 301 14.68 -10.17 -8.88
C ILE A 301 16.06 -9.80 -9.41
N TYR A 302 16.66 -10.72 -10.16
CA TYR A 302 17.85 -10.46 -10.93
C TYR A 302 17.61 -10.80 -12.43
N ILE A 303 17.86 -9.81 -13.32
CA ILE A 303 17.74 -10.00 -14.77
C ILE A 303 19.14 -10.23 -15.33
N LEU A 304 19.35 -11.41 -15.88
CA LEU A 304 20.62 -11.77 -16.45
C LEU A 304 20.96 -10.93 -17.68
N LYS A 305 22.25 -10.63 -17.87
CA LYS A 305 22.77 -9.92 -19.03
C LYS A 305 22.67 -10.77 -20.30
N GLN A 306 22.75 -12.09 -20.16
CA GLN A 306 22.63 -13.02 -21.27
C GLN A 306 21.24 -12.92 -21.91
N GLU A 307 21.18 -12.50 -23.16
CA GLU A 307 19.94 -12.46 -23.93
C GLU A 307 19.69 -13.80 -24.66
N VAL A 308 18.43 -14.20 -24.73
CA VAL A 308 17.97 -15.45 -25.37
C VAL A 308 17.82 -15.27 -26.89
N ARG A 309 18.64 -14.39 -27.52
CA ARG A 309 18.55 -14.02 -28.94
C ARG A 309 18.82 -15.17 -29.88
N ALA A 310 19.65 -16.13 -29.50
CA ALA A 310 19.97 -17.31 -30.30
C ALA A 310 18.73 -18.13 -30.68
N PHE A 311 17.67 -18.09 -29.87
CA PHE A 311 16.39 -18.72 -30.19
C PHE A 311 15.56 -17.95 -31.22
N LYS A 312 15.88 -16.68 -31.47
CA LYS A 312 15.28 -15.86 -32.54
C LYS A 312 15.81 -16.21 -33.93
N GLU A 313 17.13 -16.42 -33.96
CA GLU A 313 17.86 -16.82 -35.16
C GLU A 313 17.82 -18.35 -35.26
N LYS A 314 16.98 -18.89 -36.11
CA LYS A 314 16.68 -20.34 -36.17
C LYS A 314 17.67 -21.15 -37.04
N GLU A 315 18.81 -20.54 -37.37
CA GLU A 315 19.85 -21.18 -38.17
C GLU A 315 20.73 -22.12 -37.35
N ASP A 316 21.22 -23.18 -37.97
CA ASP A 316 21.99 -24.27 -37.31
C ASP A 316 23.31 -23.80 -36.66
N TYR A 317 23.95 -22.75 -37.18
CA TYR A 317 25.21 -22.26 -36.62
C TYR A 317 25.03 -21.65 -35.22
N ASN A 318 23.80 -21.26 -34.82
CA ASN A 318 23.51 -20.80 -33.50
C ASN A 318 23.20 -21.88 -32.45
N ARG A 319 23.31 -23.15 -32.83
CA ARG A 319 23.01 -24.29 -31.95
C ARG A 319 23.93 -24.30 -30.69
N ARG A 320 25.21 -23.95 -30.84
CA ARG A 320 26.15 -23.86 -29.69
C ARG A 320 25.66 -22.77 -28.68
N GLU A 321 25.22 -21.61 -29.14
CA GLU A 321 24.71 -20.55 -28.26
C GLU A 321 23.37 -20.93 -27.62
N LYS A 322 22.47 -21.61 -28.34
CA LYS A 322 21.20 -22.11 -27.73
C LYS A 322 21.49 -23.07 -26.60
N LYS A 323 22.41 -24.02 -26.81
CA LYS A 323 22.85 -24.97 -25.79
C LYS A 323 23.53 -24.27 -24.62
N LYS A 324 24.37 -23.24 -24.85
CA LYS A 324 25.03 -22.45 -23.83
C LYS A 324 24.04 -21.73 -22.93
N ILE A 325 22.98 -21.09 -23.51
CA ILE A 325 21.94 -20.41 -22.76
C ILE A 325 21.18 -21.40 -21.83
N VAL A 326 20.78 -22.55 -22.37
CA VAL A 326 20.11 -23.58 -21.59
C VAL A 326 21.05 -24.12 -20.50
N LEU A 327 22.32 -24.36 -20.83
CA LEU A 327 23.32 -24.85 -19.89
C LEU A 327 23.55 -23.86 -18.74
N LYS A 328 23.66 -22.56 -19.00
CA LYS A 328 23.73 -21.51 -17.97
C LYS A 328 22.51 -21.53 -17.04
N ALA A 329 21.31 -21.69 -17.59
CA ALA A 329 20.10 -21.80 -16.79
C ALA A 329 20.13 -23.05 -15.88
N LEU A 330 20.58 -24.20 -16.41
CA LEU A 330 20.72 -25.42 -15.61
C LEU A 330 21.84 -25.33 -14.57
N ILE A 331 22.96 -24.65 -14.87
CA ILE A 331 24.04 -24.39 -13.90
C ILE A 331 23.50 -23.56 -12.73
N LEU A 332 22.80 -22.46 -13.00
CA LEU A 332 22.21 -21.64 -11.96
C LEU A 332 21.16 -22.42 -11.14
N LEU A 333 20.31 -23.20 -11.78
CA LEU A 333 19.35 -24.02 -11.06
C LEU A 333 20.04 -25.09 -10.20
N THR A 334 21.13 -25.70 -10.69
CA THR A 334 21.94 -26.64 -9.92
C THR A 334 22.60 -25.97 -8.73
N TYR A 335 23.11 -24.75 -8.92
CA TYR A 335 23.66 -23.91 -7.85
C TYR A 335 22.61 -23.66 -6.75
N ILE A 336 21.41 -23.23 -7.10
CA ILE A 336 20.34 -22.96 -6.16
C ILE A 336 19.94 -24.24 -5.40
N LYS A 337 19.83 -25.39 -6.10
CA LYS A 337 19.50 -26.68 -5.48
C LYS A 337 20.59 -27.17 -4.51
N LYS A 338 21.87 -26.91 -4.81
CA LYS A 338 22.97 -27.21 -3.85
C LYS A 338 22.81 -26.40 -2.56
N PHE A 339 22.39 -25.15 -2.62
CA PHE A 339 22.09 -24.33 -1.43
C PHE A 339 20.85 -24.81 -0.70
N ARG A 340 19.81 -25.23 -1.43
CA ARG A 340 18.62 -25.86 -0.82
C ARG A 340 18.99 -27.13 -0.05
N GLU A 341 19.86 -27.95 -0.58
CA GLU A 341 20.34 -29.17 0.09
C GLU A 341 21.12 -28.85 1.41
N LYS A 342 21.95 -27.79 1.41
CA LYS A 342 22.63 -27.31 2.61
C LYS A 342 21.62 -26.86 3.69
N ILE A 343 20.58 -26.12 3.30
CA ILE A 343 19.53 -25.67 4.24
C ILE A 343 18.69 -26.86 4.74
N LYS A 344 18.40 -27.83 3.88
CA LYS A 344 17.65 -29.05 4.22
C LYS A 344 18.33 -29.89 5.31
N GLN A 345 19.63 -29.77 5.44
CA GLN A 345 20.40 -30.44 6.52
C GLN A 345 20.14 -29.78 7.89
N VAL A 346 19.81 -28.49 7.92
CA VAL A 346 19.50 -27.73 9.14
C VAL A 346 18.01 -27.87 9.45
N ASP A 347 17.14 -27.49 8.50
CA ASP A 347 15.69 -27.67 8.61
C ASP A 347 15.14 -28.27 7.29
N PRO A 348 14.70 -29.55 7.30
CA PRO A 348 14.11 -30.19 6.14
C PRO A 348 12.84 -29.50 5.61
N LYS A 349 12.12 -28.74 6.44
CA LYS A 349 10.84 -28.10 6.09
C LYS A 349 11.01 -26.66 5.59
N ALA A 350 12.19 -26.06 5.81
CA ALA A 350 12.46 -24.71 5.35
C ALA A 350 12.60 -24.66 3.83
N TYR A 351 12.01 -23.69 3.19
CA TYR A 351 11.98 -23.48 1.74
C TYR A 351 11.44 -24.63 0.89
N HIS A 352 10.95 -24.31 -0.28
CA HIS A 352 10.52 -25.29 -1.30
C HIS A 352 11.68 -25.71 -2.22
N GLU A 353 11.54 -26.84 -2.90
CA GLU A 353 12.49 -27.26 -3.92
C GLU A 353 12.48 -26.32 -5.12
N PRO A 354 13.63 -25.80 -5.57
CA PRO A 354 13.72 -24.86 -6.68
C PRO A 354 13.19 -25.42 -8.00
N LEU A 355 12.53 -24.56 -8.77
CA LEU A 355 11.92 -24.89 -10.06
C LEU A 355 12.31 -23.86 -11.13
N MET A 356 12.62 -24.32 -12.32
CA MET A 356 12.78 -23.49 -13.51
C MET A 356 11.50 -23.47 -14.33
N LEU A 357 11.08 -22.28 -14.72
CA LEU A 357 9.96 -22.06 -15.63
C LEU A 357 10.50 -21.71 -17.02
N THR A 358 10.14 -22.45 -18.02
CA THR A 358 10.43 -22.13 -19.41
C THR A 358 9.18 -21.75 -20.14
N LEU A 359 9.14 -20.53 -20.63
CA LEU A 359 8.01 -19.88 -21.25
C LEU A 359 8.30 -19.55 -22.70
N VAL A 360 7.52 -20.19 -23.57
CA VAL A 360 7.70 -20.06 -25.00
C VAL A 360 6.55 -19.31 -25.66
N ASN A 361 6.86 -18.63 -26.75
CA ASN A 361 5.84 -17.93 -27.53
C ASN A 361 5.09 -18.88 -28.48
N THR A 362 5.83 -19.77 -29.17
CA THR A 362 5.26 -20.71 -30.13
C THR A 362 5.36 -22.14 -29.64
N VAL A 363 4.22 -22.84 -29.71
CA VAL A 363 4.11 -24.28 -29.32
C VAL A 363 3.95 -25.16 -30.55
N ASN A 364 3.15 -24.70 -31.52
CA ASN A 364 2.84 -25.45 -32.75
C ASN A 364 3.50 -24.82 -33.99
N LEU A 365 3.72 -25.62 -35.02
CA LEU A 365 4.12 -25.16 -36.32
C LEU A 365 3.09 -24.15 -36.87
N SER A 366 3.57 -23.04 -37.40
CA SER A 366 2.73 -22.12 -38.16
C SER A 366 2.47 -22.69 -39.55
N GLU A 367 1.21 -22.74 -39.97
CA GLU A 367 0.85 -23.17 -41.33
C GLU A 367 1.44 -22.26 -42.43
N VAL A 368 1.95 -21.09 -42.04
CA VAL A 368 2.47 -20.06 -42.99
C VAL A 368 4.00 -19.99 -43.00
N LYS A 369 4.69 -20.58 -42.00
CA LYS A 369 6.15 -20.56 -41.90
C LYS A 369 6.65 -21.96 -41.56
N GLU A 370 7.60 -22.49 -42.32
CA GLU A 370 8.33 -23.75 -42.08
C GLU A 370 9.32 -23.67 -40.92
N GLU A 371 8.99 -22.92 -39.84
CA GLU A 371 9.88 -22.72 -38.73
C GLU A 371 9.56 -23.67 -37.58
N GLU A 372 10.58 -24.29 -36.97
CA GLU A 372 10.41 -25.14 -35.79
C GLU A 372 9.89 -24.34 -34.58
N PRO A 373 8.93 -24.90 -33.81
CA PRO A 373 8.39 -24.24 -32.62
C PRO A 373 9.46 -24.02 -31.56
N ASP A 374 9.37 -22.91 -30.83
CA ASP A 374 10.28 -22.57 -29.74
C ASP A 374 10.38 -23.67 -28.69
N LEU A 375 9.27 -24.33 -28.37
CA LEU A 375 9.21 -25.43 -27.41
C LEU A 375 10.05 -26.61 -27.88
N LYS A 376 10.02 -26.94 -29.19
CA LYS A 376 10.81 -28.03 -29.78
C LYS A 376 12.31 -27.71 -29.77
N LEU A 377 12.67 -26.47 -30.12
CA LEU A 377 14.07 -26.01 -30.07
C LEU A 377 14.63 -26.11 -28.64
N PHE A 378 13.89 -25.69 -27.64
CA PHE A 378 14.29 -25.82 -26.25
C PHE A 378 14.41 -27.27 -25.81
N PHE A 379 13.44 -28.11 -26.17
CA PHE A 379 13.44 -29.55 -25.88
C PHE A 379 14.68 -30.25 -26.45
N ASN A 380 15.04 -29.94 -27.68
CA ASN A 380 16.22 -30.54 -28.34
C ASN A 380 17.52 -30.28 -27.55
N GLU A 381 17.68 -29.06 -26.98
CA GLU A 381 18.87 -28.73 -26.19
C GLU A 381 18.84 -29.42 -24.81
N ILE A 382 17.68 -29.49 -24.17
CA ILE A 382 17.54 -30.26 -22.90
C ILE A 382 17.85 -31.73 -23.12
N GLU A 383 17.40 -32.33 -24.21
CA GLU A 383 17.68 -33.73 -24.56
C GLU A 383 19.16 -33.94 -24.80
N SER A 384 19.80 -33.07 -25.57
CA SER A 384 21.22 -33.15 -25.88
C SER A 384 22.07 -33.10 -24.60
N ILE A 385 21.71 -32.21 -23.63
CA ILE A 385 22.39 -32.12 -22.32
C ILE A 385 22.14 -33.42 -21.52
N GLY A 386 20.89 -33.91 -21.47
CA GLY A 386 20.52 -35.14 -20.79
C GLY A 386 21.27 -36.41 -21.34
N LYS A 387 21.55 -36.44 -22.65
CA LYS A 387 22.38 -37.47 -23.29
C LYS A 387 23.90 -37.34 -23.00
N GLY A 388 24.31 -36.26 -22.32
CA GLY A 388 25.72 -36.00 -22.05
C GLY A 388 26.48 -35.39 -23.22
N GLU A 389 25.80 -34.93 -24.26
CA GLU A 389 26.39 -34.30 -25.44
C GLU A 389 26.80 -32.84 -25.12
N VAL A 390 27.54 -32.64 -24.05
CA VAL A 390 28.08 -31.36 -23.59
C VAL A 390 29.59 -31.41 -23.64
N ASP A 391 30.18 -30.55 -24.46
CA ASP A 391 31.62 -30.36 -24.50
C ASP A 391 32.11 -29.73 -23.18
N LYS A 392 33.24 -30.19 -22.66
CA LYS A 392 33.88 -29.68 -21.45
C LYS A 392 34.22 -28.18 -21.55
N ASP A 393 34.62 -27.74 -22.76
CA ASP A 393 34.94 -26.32 -22.98
C ASP A 393 33.70 -25.47 -22.94
N LEU A 394 32.54 -25.94 -23.47
CA LEU A 394 31.27 -25.25 -23.40
C LEU A 394 30.75 -25.12 -21.96
N LEU A 395 30.90 -26.18 -21.16
CA LEU A 395 30.55 -26.14 -19.73
C LEU A 395 31.40 -25.11 -18.99
N LYS A 396 32.71 -25.14 -19.20
CA LYS A 396 33.66 -24.22 -18.58
C LYS A 396 33.39 -22.77 -19.00
N GLU A 397 33.20 -22.51 -20.28
CA GLU A 397 32.83 -21.20 -20.82
C GLU A 397 31.53 -20.66 -20.18
N SER A 398 30.52 -21.54 -20.05
CA SER A 398 29.23 -21.16 -19.44
C SER A 398 29.38 -20.80 -17.96
N ILE A 399 30.25 -21.50 -17.23
CA ILE A 399 30.56 -21.23 -15.81
C ILE A 399 31.28 -19.87 -15.68
N GLU A 400 32.36 -19.67 -16.49
CA GLU A 400 33.12 -18.42 -16.41
C GLU A 400 32.27 -17.19 -16.77
N GLU A 401 31.41 -17.26 -17.78
CA GLU A 401 30.52 -16.16 -18.13
C GLU A 401 29.48 -15.83 -17.03
N ILE A 402 29.03 -16.83 -16.25
CA ILE A 402 28.18 -16.58 -15.08
C ILE A 402 28.99 -15.86 -14.00
N ILE A 403 30.22 -16.34 -13.72
CA ILE A 403 31.08 -15.74 -12.69
C ILE A 403 31.44 -14.29 -13.08
N GLU A 404 31.82 -14.05 -14.33
CA GLU A 404 32.12 -12.71 -14.84
C GLU A 404 30.94 -11.75 -14.64
N GLU A 405 29.71 -12.20 -14.97
CA GLU A 405 28.49 -11.38 -14.78
C GLU A 405 28.29 -10.96 -13.33
N PHE A 406 28.52 -11.86 -12.36
CA PHE A 406 28.30 -11.56 -10.94
C PHE A 406 29.51 -10.92 -10.26
N SER A 407 30.73 -10.96 -10.85
CA SER A 407 31.91 -10.25 -10.35
C SER A 407 31.83 -8.74 -10.52
N GLU A 408 31.03 -8.25 -11.46
CA GLU A 408 30.79 -6.83 -11.71
C GLU A 408 29.86 -6.15 -10.67
N ASN A 409 29.54 -6.82 -9.56
CA ASN A 409 28.60 -6.35 -8.53
C ASN A 409 27.26 -5.89 -9.09
N PRO A 410 26.55 -6.71 -9.85
CA PRO A 410 25.28 -6.33 -10.43
C PRO A 410 24.23 -6.08 -9.34
N THR A 411 23.28 -5.21 -9.61
CA THR A 411 22.23 -4.83 -8.65
C THR A 411 20.93 -5.60 -8.89
N LEU A 412 20.23 -5.88 -7.80
CA LEU A 412 18.88 -6.43 -7.81
C LEU A 412 17.88 -5.38 -8.31
N ALA A 413 16.87 -5.82 -9.07
CA ALA A 413 15.82 -4.94 -9.54
C ALA A 413 14.98 -4.40 -8.36
N TYR A 414 14.60 -3.14 -8.41
CA TYR A 414 13.84 -2.37 -7.42
C TYR A 414 14.58 -2.03 -6.09
N GLU A 415 15.65 -2.74 -5.74
CA GLU A 415 16.25 -2.61 -4.41
C GLU A 415 17.61 -1.91 -4.43
N ASN A 416 18.25 -1.79 -5.60
CA ASN A 416 19.61 -1.23 -5.77
C ASN A 416 20.68 -1.90 -4.86
N ILE A 417 20.42 -3.12 -4.41
CA ILE A 417 21.31 -3.90 -3.57
C ILE A 417 22.19 -4.76 -4.49
N PRO A 418 23.53 -4.81 -4.28
CA PRO A 418 24.39 -5.68 -5.08
C PRO A 418 24.16 -7.15 -4.70
N ILE A 419 24.09 -8.02 -5.72
CA ILE A 419 24.02 -9.46 -5.54
C ILE A 419 25.41 -10.08 -5.76
N LYS A 420 25.81 -10.97 -4.86
CA LYS A 420 27.03 -11.79 -4.98
C LYS A 420 26.66 -13.26 -4.89
N LEU A 421 27.24 -14.06 -5.77
CA LEU A 421 27.13 -15.52 -5.70
C LEU A 421 28.43 -16.11 -5.16
N ASP A 422 28.35 -17.32 -4.62
CA ASP A 422 29.52 -18.09 -4.22
C ASP A 422 30.20 -18.72 -5.47
N GLU A 423 31.23 -18.04 -5.95
CA GLU A 423 31.99 -18.45 -7.14
C GLU A 423 32.57 -19.86 -7.01
N ASN A 424 33.03 -20.27 -5.82
CA ASN A 424 33.61 -21.57 -5.62
C ASN A 424 32.60 -22.67 -5.88
N THR A 425 31.40 -22.53 -5.31
CA THR A 425 30.30 -23.50 -5.54
C THR A 425 29.92 -23.57 -7.02
N ILE A 426 29.96 -22.43 -7.77
CA ILE A 426 29.65 -22.41 -9.21
C ILE A 426 30.74 -23.10 -10.01
N ARG A 427 32.05 -22.83 -9.72
CA ARG A 427 33.20 -23.45 -10.40
C ARG A 427 33.25 -24.96 -10.24
N GLU A 428 32.74 -25.46 -9.13
CA GLU A 428 32.72 -26.91 -8.84
C GLU A 428 31.59 -27.67 -9.54
N ILE A 429 30.66 -26.99 -10.22
CA ILE A 429 29.53 -27.63 -10.88
C ILE A 429 30.03 -28.44 -12.10
N THR A 430 29.73 -29.73 -12.08
CA THR A 430 30.03 -30.68 -13.16
C THR A 430 28.76 -31.08 -13.92
N LEU A 431 28.91 -31.69 -15.09
CA LEU A 431 27.80 -32.29 -15.82
C LEU A 431 27.07 -33.35 -14.96
N ASN A 432 27.82 -34.12 -14.15
CA ASN A 432 27.22 -35.10 -13.24
C ASN A 432 26.32 -34.43 -12.17
N ASP A 433 26.69 -33.23 -11.67
CA ASP A 433 25.85 -32.48 -10.78
C ASP A 433 24.55 -32.05 -11.49
N ILE A 434 24.60 -31.56 -12.73
CA ILE A 434 23.44 -31.22 -13.52
C ILE A 434 22.53 -32.45 -13.72
N LEU A 435 23.10 -33.59 -14.07
CA LEU A 435 22.34 -34.84 -14.21
C LEU A 435 21.66 -35.24 -12.90
N ARG A 436 22.39 -35.17 -11.78
CA ARG A 436 21.88 -35.56 -10.45
C ARG A 436 20.80 -34.59 -9.94
N TYR A 437 21.08 -33.29 -9.96
CA TYR A 437 20.19 -32.30 -9.34
C TYR A 437 18.98 -31.93 -10.24
N ILE A 438 19.13 -31.95 -11.56
CA ILE A 438 18.09 -31.52 -12.49
C ILE A 438 17.35 -32.72 -13.10
N PHE A 439 18.11 -33.70 -13.63
CA PHE A 439 17.54 -34.85 -14.33
C PHE A 439 17.25 -36.05 -13.44
N ASN A 440 17.57 -35.97 -12.13
CA ASN A 440 17.43 -37.07 -11.17
C ASN A 440 18.14 -38.36 -11.61
N ALA A 441 19.26 -38.26 -12.31
CA ALA A 441 19.98 -39.39 -12.91
C ALA A 441 21.48 -39.38 -12.58
N ASP A 442 22.07 -40.54 -12.32
CA ASP A 442 23.52 -40.69 -12.11
C ASP A 442 24.29 -40.86 -13.42
N LYS A 443 23.61 -41.13 -14.53
CA LYS A 443 24.21 -41.38 -15.86
C LYS A 443 23.38 -40.69 -16.95
N PRO A 444 24.04 -40.23 -18.03
CA PRO A 444 23.35 -39.72 -19.20
C PRO A 444 22.37 -40.74 -19.81
N GLY A 445 21.28 -40.25 -20.40
CA GLY A 445 20.30 -41.10 -21.06
C GLY A 445 19.40 -40.31 -22.00
N SER A 446 18.67 -41.01 -22.87
CA SER A 446 17.62 -40.43 -23.71
C SER A 446 16.40 -40.08 -22.88
N ILE A 447 15.62 -39.07 -23.35
CA ILE A 447 14.38 -38.73 -22.71
C ILE A 447 13.27 -39.73 -23.11
N GLU A 448 12.46 -40.11 -22.15
CA GLU A 448 11.21 -40.83 -22.26
C GLU A 448 10.07 -39.89 -21.83
N ALA A 449 8.99 -39.86 -22.62
CA ALA A 449 7.80 -39.07 -22.31
C ALA A 449 6.69 -39.97 -21.74
N LEU A 450 6.15 -39.55 -20.59
CA LEU A 450 5.02 -40.20 -19.92
C LEU A 450 3.78 -39.33 -20.04
N THR A 451 2.68 -39.91 -20.48
CA THR A 451 1.39 -39.19 -20.64
C THR A 451 0.39 -39.69 -19.60
N ILE A 452 -0.46 -38.77 -19.16
CA ILE A 452 -1.56 -39.10 -18.25
C ILE A 452 -2.84 -39.19 -19.08
N PRO A 453 -3.48 -40.36 -19.21
CA PRO A 453 -4.56 -40.60 -20.16
C PRO A 453 -5.71 -39.59 -20.07
N GLU A 454 -6.13 -39.22 -18.88
CA GLU A 454 -7.24 -38.30 -18.67
C GLU A 454 -6.82 -36.81 -18.72
N LYS A 455 -5.53 -36.50 -18.74
CA LYS A 455 -4.97 -35.15 -18.69
C LYS A 455 -4.14 -34.82 -19.94
N ARG A 456 -4.82 -34.72 -21.08
CA ARG A 456 -4.17 -34.49 -22.40
C ARG A 456 -3.26 -33.25 -22.46
N GLN A 457 -3.42 -32.32 -21.52
CA GLN A 457 -2.62 -31.10 -21.45
C GLN A 457 -1.27 -31.27 -20.78
N GLU A 458 -0.99 -32.43 -20.19
CA GLU A 458 0.22 -32.72 -19.41
C GLU A 458 1.03 -33.87 -20.03
N ALA A 459 2.34 -33.66 -20.06
CA ALA A 459 3.28 -34.71 -20.38
C ALA A 459 4.51 -34.59 -19.50
N VAL A 460 4.95 -35.71 -18.94
CA VAL A 460 6.04 -35.79 -17.98
C VAL A 460 7.28 -36.36 -18.69
N LEU A 461 8.44 -35.79 -18.40
CA LEU A 461 9.70 -36.22 -19.00
C LEU A 461 10.63 -36.83 -17.95
N LYS A 462 11.21 -37.96 -18.23
CA LYS A 462 12.32 -38.55 -17.44
C LYS A 462 13.45 -39.03 -18.36
N LEU A 463 14.65 -39.25 -17.83
CA LEU A 463 15.68 -39.98 -18.54
C LEU A 463 15.41 -41.49 -18.41
N LYS A 464 15.71 -42.25 -19.45
CA LYS A 464 15.64 -43.73 -19.40
C LYS A 464 16.54 -44.32 -18.32
N THR A 465 17.53 -43.60 -17.89
CA THR A 465 18.49 -43.94 -16.81
C THR A 465 18.01 -43.53 -15.40
N SER A 466 16.79 -43.00 -15.28
CA SER A 466 16.20 -42.58 -14.02
C SER A 466 14.76 -43.07 -13.89
N ASP A 467 14.36 -43.42 -12.67
CA ASP A 467 12.97 -43.77 -12.36
C ASP A 467 12.11 -42.53 -12.04
N LYS A 468 12.74 -41.36 -11.78
CA LYS A 468 12.06 -40.10 -11.39
C LYS A 468 11.96 -39.15 -12.57
N PRO A 469 10.82 -38.48 -12.76
CA PRO A 469 10.67 -37.43 -13.74
C PRO A 469 11.50 -36.18 -13.33
N PHE A 470 11.95 -35.43 -14.33
CA PHE A 470 12.67 -34.18 -14.11
C PHE A 470 11.93 -32.95 -14.65
N ALA A 471 11.01 -33.16 -15.60
CA ALA A 471 10.31 -32.06 -16.25
C ALA A 471 8.84 -32.37 -16.53
N LEU A 472 8.03 -31.32 -16.63
CA LEU A 472 6.63 -31.36 -17.00
C LEU A 472 6.36 -30.37 -18.16
N ILE A 473 5.70 -30.84 -19.20
CA ILE A 473 5.15 -30.01 -20.27
C ILE A 473 3.67 -29.78 -19.99
N LYS A 474 3.24 -28.50 -19.94
CA LYS A 474 1.84 -28.11 -19.78
C LYS A 474 1.44 -27.14 -20.88
N ILE A 475 0.66 -27.65 -21.85
CA ILE A 475 0.17 -26.91 -23.02
C ILE A 475 -1.25 -27.37 -23.37
N GLY A 476 -1.88 -26.80 -24.39
CA GLY A 476 -3.26 -27.14 -24.79
C GLY A 476 -3.51 -28.62 -25.05
N ASP A 477 -2.62 -29.30 -25.81
CA ASP A 477 -2.64 -30.75 -26.01
C ASP A 477 -1.21 -31.26 -26.12
N ALA A 478 -0.64 -31.66 -24.97
CA ALA A 478 0.72 -32.13 -24.88
C ALA A 478 0.95 -33.48 -25.57
N ILE A 479 -0.04 -34.37 -25.56
CA ILE A 479 0.02 -35.70 -26.19
C ILE A 479 0.13 -35.55 -27.70
N LYS A 480 -0.75 -34.71 -28.28
CA LYS A 480 -0.69 -34.41 -29.73
C LYS A 480 0.64 -33.76 -30.09
N TRP A 481 1.08 -32.78 -29.29
CA TRP A 481 2.35 -32.07 -29.53
C TRP A 481 3.55 -33.03 -29.59
N ILE A 482 3.64 -34.00 -28.64
CA ILE A 482 4.70 -34.99 -28.62
C ILE A 482 4.68 -35.84 -29.93
N LYS A 483 3.49 -36.34 -30.30
CA LYS A 483 3.32 -37.17 -31.52
C LYS A 483 3.71 -36.43 -32.79
N ASP A 484 3.39 -35.15 -32.89
CA ASP A 484 3.65 -34.34 -34.08
C ASP A 484 5.11 -33.86 -34.16
N ASN A 485 5.74 -33.54 -33.02
CA ASN A 485 7.05 -32.88 -33.01
C ASN A 485 8.22 -33.80 -32.59
N LEU A 486 7.95 -34.90 -31.87
CA LEU A 486 8.97 -35.80 -31.32
C LEU A 486 8.82 -37.21 -31.94
N LYS A 487 9.04 -37.31 -33.27
CA LYS A 487 8.99 -38.58 -33.97
C LYS A 487 10.12 -39.50 -33.51
N GLY A 488 9.78 -40.74 -33.09
CA GLY A 488 10.72 -41.72 -32.62
C GLY A 488 10.95 -41.81 -31.12
N TYR A 489 10.22 -40.97 -30.36
CA TYR A 489 10.24 -41.06 -28.90
C TYR A 489 9.24 -42.13 -28.43
N GLU A 490 9.63 -42.89 -27.39
CA GLU A 490 8.70 -43.73 -26.66
C GLU A 490 7.76 -42.87 -25.83
N VAL A 491 6.48 -43.02 -26.07
CA VAL A 491 5.43 -42.39 -25.29
C VAL A 491 4.71 -43.47 -24.53
N ASN A 492 4.96 -43.51 -23.21
CA ASN A 492 4.36 -44.50 -22.33
C ASN A 492 3.24 -43.87 -21.51
N GLU A 493 2.24 -44.67 -21.12
CA GLU A 493 1.21 -44.21 -20.20
C GLU A 493 1.74 -44.21 -18.76
N SER A 494 1.51 -43.11 -18.04
CA SER A 494 1.84 -43.04 -16.62
C SER A 494 0.82 -43.84 -15.81
N TYR A 495 1.29 -44.50 -14.74
CA TYR A 495 0.43 -45.14 -13.77
C TYR A 495 -0.30 -44.17 -12.82
N GLU A 496 -0.10 -42.86 -12.98
CA GLU A 496 -0.71 -41.82 -12.16
C GLU A 496 -2.01 -41.31 -12.79
N ASP A 497 -3.12 -41.42 -12.05
CA ASP A 497 -4.44 -40.96 -12.47
C ASP A 497 -4.67 -39.46 -12.18
N LYS A 498 -3.77 -38.81 -11.42
CA LYS A 498 -3.92 -37.42 -10.94
C LYS A 498 -2.98 -36.46 -11.66
N SER A 499 -3.44 -35.22 -11.89
CA SER A 499 -2.63 -34.14 -12.45
C SER A 499 -1.35 -33.92 -11.62
N ILE A 500 -0.19 -33.98 -12.28
CA ILE A 500 1.10 -33.64 -11.68
C ILE A 500 1.20 -32.12 -11.50
N PHE A 501 0.66 -31.34 -12.43
CA PHE A 501 0.62 -29.91 -12.37
C PHE A 501 -0.14 -29.37 -11.15
N GLU A 502 -1.30 -29.94 -10.84
CA GLU A 502 -2.09 -29.55 -9.66
C GLU A 502 -1.38 -29.87 -8.33
N ARG A 503 -0.45 -30.82 -8.34
CA ARG A 503 0.34 -31.25 -7.18
C ARG A 503 1.81 -30.86 -7.27
N ILE A 504 2.17 -29.88 -8.06
CA ILE A 504 3.57 -29.50 -8.33
C ILE A 504 4.35 -29.13 -7.07
N GLU A 505 3.70 -28.62 -6.05
CA GLU A 505 4.30 -28.31 -4.74
C GLU A 505 4.78 -29.56 -4.01
N GLU A 506 4.13 -30.71 -4.23
CA GLU A 506 4.46 -32.00 -3.61
C GLU A 506 5.43 -32.83 -4.47
N ARG A 507 5.65 -32.42 -5.73
CA ARG A 507 6.46 -33.13 -6.72
C ARG A 507 7.87 -32.54 -6.80
N GLU A 508 8.62 -32.67 -5.69
CA GLU A 508 9.97 -32.08 -5.52
C GLU A 508 10.94 -32.50 -6.62
N GLU A 509 10.75 -33.69 -7.21
CA GLU A 509 11.58 -34.25 -8.28
C GLU A 509 11.45 -33.50 -9.61
N VAL A 510 10.34 -32.78 -9.86
CA VAL A 510 10.18 -31.99 -11.08
C VAL A 510 10.97 -30.69 -10.93
N SER A 511 12.01 -30.52 -11.74
CA SER A 511 12.92 -29.37 -11.74
C SER A 511 12.61 -28.33 -12.82
N ILE A 512 11.94 -28.74 -13.91
CA ILE A 512 11.66 -27.90 -15.08
C ILE A 512 10.17 -27.98 -15.42
N LEU A 513 9.57 -26.82 -15.62
CA LEU A 513 8.19 -26.70 -16.07
C LEU A 513 8.17 -25.91 -17.39
N MET A 514 7.68 -26.54 -18.48
CA MET A 514 7.64 -25.98 -19.82
C MET A 514 6.20 -25.68 -20.23
N GLY A 515 5.95 -24.47 -20.73
CA GLY A 515 4.61 -24.11 -21.15
C GLY A 515 4.50 -22.85 -21.99
N SER A 516 3.27 -22.57 -22.44
CA SER A 516 2.91 -21.38 -23.20
C SER A 516 2.17 -20.35 -22.32
N ARG A 517 1.81 -19.21 -22.92
CA ARG A 517 1.07 -18.14 -22.22
C ARG A 517 -0.20 -18.61 -21.51
N ALA A 518 -0.97 -19.53 -22.10
CA ALA A 518 -2.21 -20.04 -21.52
C ALA A 518 -2.04 -20.79 -20.19
N PHE A 519 -0.85 -21.23 -19.91
CA PHE A 519 -0.48 -22.02 -18.75
C PHE A 519 -0.46 -21.23 -17.42
N TYR A 520 -0.19 -19.92 -17.49
CA TYR A 520 0.11 -19.11 -16.32
C TYR A 520 -1.07 -18.68 -15.49
N GLU A 521 -2.21 -18.65 -16.09
CA GLU A 521 -3.36 -18.10 -15.43
C GLU A 521 -3.96 -19.16 -14.49
N GLY A 522 -4.08 -18.86 -13.20
CA GLY A 522 -4.63 -19.78 -12.17
C GLY A 522 -3.62 -20.62 -11.38
N TRP A 523 -2.32 -20.58 -11.72
CA TRP A 523 -1.29 -21.35 -11.01
C TRP A 523 -0.69 -20.57 -9.82
N ASP A 524 -0.45 -21.27 -8.72
CA ASP A 524 0.14 -20.74 -7.48
C ASP A 524 1.25 -21.67 -6.99
N SER A 525 2.50 -21.18 -6.94
CA SER A 525 3.65 -21.95 -6.46
C SER A 525 4.71 -21.02 -5.87
N ASN A 526 5.35 -21.46 -4.78
CA ASN A 526 6.48 -20.76 -4.15
C ASN A 526 7.84 -21.25 -4.72
N ARG A 527 7.83 -22.33 -5.55
CA ARG A 527 9.02 -23.02 -6.04
C ARG A 527 9.87 -22.28 -7.08
N PRO A 528 9.30 -21.42 -7.98
CA PRO A 528 10.10 -20.83 -9.06
C PRO A 528 11.26 -20.00 -8.51
N ASN A 529 12.48 -20.31 -8.97
CA ASN A 529 13.69 -19.50 -8.73
C ASN A 529 14.35 -19.06 -10.03
N LEU A 530 13.91 -19.61 -11.17
CA LEU A 530 14.42 -19.26 -12.47
C LEU A 530 13.30 -19.20 -13.52
N ILE A 531 13.28 -18.14 -14.32
CA ILE A 531 12.36 -17.99 -15.47
C ILE A 531 13.17 -17.77 -16.74
N LEU A 532 12.89 -18.56 -17.76
CA LEU A 532 13.46 -18.43 -19.11
C LEU A 532 12.35 -18.03 -20.08
N PHE A 533 12.40 -16.81 -20.60
CA PHE A 533 11.47 -16.28 -21.61
C PHE A 533 12.04 -16.47 -23.02
N ILE A 534 11.45 -17.34 -23.82
CA ILE A 534 11.88 -17.61 -25.18
C ILE A 534 10.93 -16.96 -26.18
N ASN A 535 11.45 -16.01 -26.97
CA ASN A 535 10.75 -15.29 -28.04
C ASN A 535 9.45 -14.61 -27.62
N ILE A 536 9.30 -14.26 -26.36
CA ILE A 536 8.19 -13.44 -25.88
C ILE A 536 8.33 -12.05 -26.48
N GLY A 537 7.34 -11.64 -27.30
CA GLY A 537 7.37 -10.37 -28.03
C GLY A 537 7.44 -9.11 -27.14
N VAL A 538 7.51 -7.94 -27.77
CA VAL A 538 7.68 -6.63 -27.09
C VAL A 538 6.39 -5.83 -26.95
N GLY A 539 5.27 -6.32 -27.49
CA GLY A 539 3.98 -5.63 -27.44
C GLY A 539 3.33 -5.57 -26.05
N LYS A 540 2.25 -4.79 -25.89
CA LYS A 540 1.54 -4.61 -24.61
C LYS A 540 1.13 -5.94 -23.95
N GLU A 541 0.66 -6.90 -24.74
CA GLU A 541 0.29 -8.25 -24.29
C GLU A 541 1.49 -9.03 -23.73
N ALA A 542 2.64 -8.94 -24.41
CA ALA A 542 3.86 -9.57 -23.98
C ALA A 542 4.36 -8.97 -22.65
N LYS A 543 4.29 -7.62 -22.50
CA LYS A 543 4.64 -6.92 -21.27
C LYS A 543 3.78 -7.40 -20.10
N LYS A 544 2.46 -7.46 -20.27
CA LYS A 544 1.54 -7.97 -19.24
C LYS A 544 1.88 -9.39 -18.82
N PHE A 545 2.16 -10.26 -19.81
CA PHE A 545 2.51 -11.65 -19.54
C PHE A 545 3.80 -11.79 -18.72
N VAL A 546 4.84 -11.03 -19.07
CA VAL A 546 6.11 -11.01 -18.33
C VAL A 546 5.87 -10.58 -16.88
N ILE A 547 5.11 -9.50 -16.66
CA ILE A 547 4.77 -9.02 -15.33
C ILE A 547 4.04 -10.07 -14.50
N GLN A 548 3.05 -10.72 -15.09
CA GLN A 548 2.29 -11.77 -14.40
C GLN A 548 3.16 -12.99 -14.06
N ALA A 549 4.04 -13.39 -14.97
CA ALA A 549 4.98 -14.49 -14.75
C ALA A 549 5.96 -14.18 -13.62
N ILE A 550 6.57 -12.99 -13.65
CA ILE A 550 7.47 -12.52 -12.58
C ILE A 550 6.70 -12.43 -11.26
N GLY A 551 5.52 -11.81 -11.24
CA GLY A 551 4.71 -11.67 -10.02
C GLY A 551 4.30 -13.00 -9.39
N ARG A 552 4.22 -14.09 -10.17
CA ARG A 552 4.06 -15.47 -9.63
C ARG A 552 5.37 -16.07 -9.18
N GLY A 553 6.46 -15.82 -9.92
CA GLY A 553 7.80 -16.33 -9.61
C GLY A 553 8.42 -15.77 -8.35
N VAL A 554 8.07 -14.54 -7.96
CA VAL A 554 8.62 -13.88 -6.75
C VAL A 554 8.02 -14.37 -5.44
N ARG A 555 7.04 -15.27 -5.46
CA ARG A 555 6.45 -15.78 -4.21
C ARG A 555 7.47 -16.51 -3.38
N ILE A 556 7.38 -16.34 -2.07
CA ILE A 556 8.32 -16.92 -1.11
C ILE A 556 7.60 -17.39 0.15
N GLU A 557 8.04 -18.50 0.70
CA GLU A 557 7.61 -19.05 1.98
C GLU A 557 8.76 -19.85 2.58
N PRO A 558 9.72 -19.18 3.24
CA PRO A 558 10.89 -19.86 3.83
C PRO A 558 10.51 -20.76 5.00
N ILE A 559 9.51 -20.38 5.77
CA ILE A 559 8.93 -21.16 6.85
C ILE A 559 7.43 -21.27 6.58
N LYS A 560 6.85 -22.43 6.81
CA LYS A 560 5.42 -22.69 6.55
C LYS A 560 4.51 -21.62 7.16
N ASN A 561 3.63 -21.05 6.34
CA ASN A 561 2.72 -19.96 6.65
C ASN A 561 3.39 -18.61 6.98
N LYS A 562 4.68 -18.43 6.69
CA LYS A 562 5.41 -17.17 6.88
C LYS A 562 6.00 -16.72 5.54
N ARG A 563 5.29 -15.82 4.86
CA ARG A 563 5.61 -15.40 3.49
C ARG A 563 6.35 -14.06 3.47
N LYS A 564 7.53 -14.03 4.08
CA LYS A 564 8.53 -12.97 3.98
C LYS A 564 9.92 -13.58 3.86
N ARG A 565 10.87 -12.84 3.29
CA ARG A 565 12.28 -13.26 3.28
C ARG A 565 12.75 -13.49 4.71
N LEU A 566 13.67 -14.43 4.90
CA LEU A 566 14.10 -14.88 6.22
C LEU A 566 14.71 -13.76 7.07
N GLU A 567 15.48 -12.85 6.45
CA GLU A 567 16.04 -11.69 7.15
C GLU A 567 14.94 -10.75 7.68
N ASN A 568 13.86 -10.55 6.91
CA ASN A 568 12.71 -9.77 7.37
C ASN A 568 11.98 -10.47 8.51
N LEU A 569 11.80 -11.80 8.44
CA LEU A 569 11.21 -12.59 9.53
C LEU A 569 12.08 -12.53 10.80
N PHE A 570 13.40 -12.60 10.66
CA PHE A 570 14.34 -12.46 11.78
C PHE A 570 14.20 -11.10 12.47
N ASN A 571 14.19 -10.01 11.70
CA ASN A 571 14.02 -8.65 12.22
C ASN A 571 12.66 -8.44 12.91
N GLU A 572 11.63 -9.22 12.55
CA GLU A 572 10.32 -9.25 13.20
C GLU A 572 10.24 -10.25 14.36
N GLY A 573 11.31 -11.00 14.66
CA GLY A 573 11.33 -12.08 15.66
C GLY A 573 10.46 -13.29 15.30
N LYS A 574 10.26 -13.55 14.01
CA LYS A 574 9.33 -14.58 13.48
C LYS A 574 10.04 -15.70 12.71
N ASP A 575 11.36 -15.73 12.68
CA ASP A 575 12.15 -16.72 11.92
C ASP A 575 12.32 -18.09 12.62
N GLU A 576 11.77 -18.25 13.83
CA GLU A 576 11.87 -19.47 14.66
C GLU A 576 13.33 -19.88 14.96
N GLY A 577 14.26 -18.90 14.88
CA GLY A 577 15.70 -19.13 15.11
C GLY A 577 16.46 -19.70 13.90
N LEU A 578 15.78 -19.94 12.78
CA LEU A 578 16.39 -20.55 11.58
C LEU A 578 17.59 -19.78 11.04
N LEU A 579 17.53 -18.44 11.02
CA LEU A 579 18.67 -17.63 10.54
C LEU A 579 19.91 -17.77 11.43
N VAL A 580 19.71 -17.91 12.74
CA VAL A 580 20.79 -18.13 13.71
C VAL A 580 21.41 -19.51 13.52
N GLU A 581 20.59 -20.56 13.33
CA GLU A 581 21.04 -21.93 13.10
C GLU A 581 21.84 -22.07 11.79
N LEU A 582 21.44 -21.34 10.74
CA LEU A 582 22.17 -21.30 9.48
C LEU A 582 23.53 -20.59 9.60
N GLY A 583 23.71 -19.69 10.59
CA GLY A 583 24.96 -18.97 10.86
C GLY A 583 25.40 -18.01 9.75
N ASN A 584 24.75 -18.00 8.60
CA ASN A 584 25.10 -17.15 7.46
C ASN A 584 23.88 -16.84 6.59
N LYS A 585 23.47 -15.59 6.57
CA LYS A 585 22.34 -15.12 5.75
C LYS A 585 22.56 -15.25 4.23
N PHE A 586 23.82 -15.34 3.76
CA PHE A 586 24.11 -15.54 2.34
C PHE A 586 23.74 -16.94 1.83
N LEU A 587 23.53 -17.91 2.72
CA LEU A 587 23.08 -19.25 2.32
C LEU A 587 21.66 -19.25 1.74
N VAL A 588 20.80 -18.30 2.15
CA VAL A 588 19.42 -18.24 1.68
C VAL A 588 19.25 -17.37 0.43
N LEU A 589 20.20 -16.47 0.14
CA LEU A 589 20.11 -15.53 -0.98
C LEU A 589 19.79 -16.19 -2.34
N PRO A 590 20.37 -17.33 -2.72
CA PRO A 590 20.02 -18.00 -3.98
C PRO A 590 18.57 -18.45 -4.04
N LEU A 591 18.00 -18.92 -2.92
CA LEU A 591 16.60 -19.35 -2.82
C LEU A 591 15.64 -18.18 -2.73
N GLU A 592 16.09 -17.05 -2.20
CA GLU A 592 15.32 -15.80 -2.10
C GLU A 592 15.46 -14.89 -3.32
N THR A 593 16.12 -15.39 -4.39
CA THR A 593 16.28 -14.67 -5.66
C THR A 593 15.56 -15.39 -6.80
N LEU A 594 14.82 -14.61 -7.61
CA LEU A 594 14.28 -15.02 -8.88
C LEU A 594 15.22 -14.57 -10.01
N PHE A 595 15.86 -15.50 -10.68
CA PHE A 595 16.72 -15.24 -11.82
C PHE A 595 15.91 -15.25 -13.11
N VAL A 596 16.02 -14.20 -13.93
CA VAL A 596 15.21 -14.03 -15.14
C VAL A 596 16.10 -13.93 -16.38
N PHE A 597 15.91 -14.84 -17.32
CA PHE A 597 16.47 -14.78 -18.67
C PHE A 597 15.41 -14.28 -19.66
N GLY A 598 15.77 -13.39 -20.58
CA GLY A 598 14.85 -12.89 -21.59
C GLY A 598 15.45 -12.73 -22.98
N THR A 599 14.59 -12.71 -23.98
CA THR A 599 15.00 -12.50 -25.38
C THR A 599 15.66 -11.13 -25.59
N SER A 600 15.28 -10.13 -24.79
CA SER A 600 15.91 -8.81 -24.71
C SER A 600 15.89 -8.30 -23.29
N ARG A 601 17.10 -8.09 -22.76
CA ARG A 601 17.28 -7.53 -21.39
C ARG A 601 16.66 -6.13 -21.25
N ASN A 602 16.88 -5.27 -22.23
CA ASN A 602 16.35 -3.91 -22.21
C ASN A 602 14.82 -3.88 -22.16
N VAL A 603 14.15 -4.78 -22.87
CA VAL A 603 12.69 -4.91 -22.82
C VAL A 603 12.22 -5.39 -21.45
N LEU A 604 12.91 -6.35 -20.83
CA LEU A 604 12.59 -6.80 -19.48
C LEU A 604 12.79 -5.66 -18.46
N ILE A 605 13.89 -4.94 -18.54
CA ILE A 605 14.16 -3.78 -17.69
C ILE A 605 13.11 -2.69 -17.90
N GLU A 606 12.73 -2.40 -19.15
CA GLU A 606 11.67 -1.43 -19.45
C GLU A 606 10.30 -1.89 -18.93
N VAL A 607 9.99 -3.16 -19.02
CA VAL A 607 8.77 -3.75 -18.45
C VAL A 607 8.76 -3.65 -16.94
N ILE A 608 9.88 -3.93 -16.29
CA ILE A 608 10.04 -3.83 -14.84
C ILE A 608 9.98 -2.36 -14.39
N LYS A 609 10.65 -1.44 -15.12
CA LYS A 609 10.55 0.01 -14.90
C LYS A 609 9.18 0.61 -15.20
N HIS A 610 8.36 0.00 -16.04
CA HIS A 610 6.96 0.42 -16.27
C HIS A 610 6.02 0.04 -15.13
N LEU A 611 6.43 -0.89 -14.28
CA LEU A 611 5.76 -1.18 -13.01
C LEU A 611 6.17 -0.19 -11.91
N GLU A 612 7.35 0.37 -12.02
CA GLU A 612 7.61 1.64 -11.39
C GLU A 612 6.61 2.62 -12.03
N VAL A 613 5.48 2.91 -11.34
CA VAL A 613 4.77 4.19 -11.54
C VAL A 613 5.90 5.18 -11.67
N LYS A 614 5.99 5.96 -12.78
CA LYS A 614 7.11 6.90 -12.98
C LYS A 614 7.36 7.55 -11.64
N LYS A 615 8.32 7.03 -10.90
CA LYS A 615 8.65 7.59 -9.61
C LYS A 615 9.15 8.99 -9.89
N GLU A 616 8.38 9.95 -9.44
CA GLU A 616 9.02 11.11 -8.87
C GLU A 616 10.07 10.54 -7.93
N LEU A 617 11.32 10.91 -8.08
CA LEU A 617 12.37 10.46 -7.18
C LEU A 617 11.91 10.84 -5.76
N GLU A 618 11.42 9.87 -5.00
CA GLU A 618 11.14 10.08 -3.59
C GLU A 618 12.48 10.22 -2.89
N ALA A 619 12.77 11.42 -2.43
CA ALA A 619 13.92 11.69 -1.59
C ALA A 619 13.44 12.08 -0.20
N THR A 620 14.09 11.55 0.83
CA THR A 620 13.90 12.01 2.20
C THR A 620 15.02 13.00 2.52
N VAL A 621 14.65 14.18 2.98
CA VAL A 621 15.60 15.21 3.40
C VAL A 621 15.53 15.34 4.91
N GLU A 622 16.68 15.25 5.56
CA GLU A 622 16.82 15.49 7.00
C GLU A 622 17.32 16.92 7.24
N LEU A 623 16.59 17.66 8.07
CA LEU A 623 17.01 18.97 8.54
C LEU A 623 17.73 18.84 9.88
N GLU A 624 18.54 19.82 10.23
CA GLU A 624 19.33 19.78 11.45
C GLU A 624 18.63 20.47 12.62
N VAL A 625 18.85 19.89 13.81
CA VAL A 625 18.41 20.52 15.06
C VAL A 625 19.21 21.80 15.32
N ASN A 626 18.53 22.88 15.74
CA ASN A 626 19.15 24.15 16.01
C ASN A 626 20.20 24.04 17.12
N PRO A 627 21.45 24.48 16.92
CA PRO A 627 22.50 24.41 17.94
C PRO A 627 22.18 25.13 19.26
N LYS A 628 21.28 26.13 19.25
CA LYS A 628 20.78 26.78 20.48
C LYS A 628 20.17 25.80 21.49
N LEU A 629 19.72 24.63 21.05
CA LEU A 629 19.14 23.61 21.92
C LEU A 629 20.15 22.98 22.88
N GLN A 630 21.44 23.10 22.64
CA GLN A 630 22.45 22.63 23.57
C GLN A 630 22.37 23.33 24.96
N ILE A 631 21.80 24.53 25.01
CA ILE A 631 21.65 25.35 26.22
C ILE A 631 20.20 25.49 26.70
N CYS A 632 19.22 25.01 25.92
CA CYS A 632 17.80 25.15 26.19
C CYS A 632 17.19 23.81 26.61
N THR A 633 16.43 23.79 27.69
CA THR A 633 15.60 22.62 28.04
C THR A 633 14.18 22.85 27.59
N LEU A 634 13.69 22.11 26.63
CA LEU A 634 12.33 22.22 26.12
C LEU A 634 11.40 21.24 26.85
N LEU A 635 10.27 21.74 27.35
CA LEU A 635 9.29 20.96 28.09
C LEU A 635 8.03 20.75 27.28
N ILE A 636 7.47 19.56 27.38
CA ILE A 636 6.19 19.21 26.76
C ILE A 636 5.24 18.58 27.78
N PRO A 637 3.92 18.78 27.65
CA PRO A 637 2.93 18.12 28.49
C PRO A 637 2.75 16.67 28.06
N ILE A 638 2.62 15.75 29.02
CA ILE A 638 2.17 14.39 28.77
C ILE A 638 0.92 14.11 29.61
N TYR A 639 0.08 13.22 29.09
CA TYR A 639 -1.26 13.02 29.63
C TYR A 639 -1.45 11.60 30.11
N LYS A 640 -2.32 11.43 31.13
CA LYS A 640 -2.78 10.14 31.63
C LYS A 640 -4.30 10.06 31.57
N GLU A 641 -4.82 8.87 31.50
CA GLU A 641 -6.25 8.62 31.63
C GLU A 641 -6.70 8.81 33.08
N VAL A 642 -7.74 9.63 33.29
CA VAL A 642 -8.21 10.02 34.64
C VAL A 642 -9.64 9.59 34.93
N GLY A 643 -10.29 8.87 34.04
CA GLY A 643 -11.66 8.38 34.23
C GLY A 643 -12.54 8.53 33.02
N LYS A 644 -13.80 8.12 33.17
CA LYS A 644 -14.77 8.04 32.07
C LYS A 644 -15.70 9.24 32.05
N LEU A 645 -15.85 9.87 30.90
CA LEU A 645 -16.57 11.13 30.71
C LEU A 645 -18.10 11.00 30.84
N TYR A 646 -18.67 9.85 30.53
CA TYR A 646 -20.09 9.67 30.22
C TYR A 646 -21.09 9.98 31.35
N LEU A 647 -20.65 10.20 32.57
CA LEU A 647 -21.53 10.57 33.68
C LEU A 647 -21.41 12.02 34.14
N GLN A 648 -20.44 12.76 33.64
CA GLN A 648 -20.11 14.10 34.17
C GLN A 648 -20.66 15.27 33.36
N ARG A 649 -21.10 15.06 32.11
CA ARG A 649 -21.64 16.08 31.18
C ARG A 649 -22.85 15.53 30.43
N GLU A 650 -23.58 16.37 29.69
CA GLU A 650 -24.59 15.89 28.75
C GLU A 650 -23.88 15.19 27.58
N PRO A 651 -23.90 13.85 27.55
CA PRO A 651 -23.28 13.12 26.45
C PRO A 651 -24.13 13.27 25.19
N GLN A 652 -23.53 13.10 24.04
CA GLN A 652 -24.28 12.91 22.81
C GLN A 652 -25.25 11.76 22.99
N LYS A 653 -26.54 11.99 22.65
CA LYS A 653 -27.58 10.97 22.83
C LYS A 653 -27.37 9.81 21.85
N PHE A 654 -27.38 8.62 22.36
CA PHE A 654 -27.34 7.40 21.54
C PHE A 654 -28.71 7.20 20.86
N ILE A 655 -28.72 6.98 19.54
CA ILE A 655 -29.95 6.77 18.79
C ILE A 655 -30.39 5.33 18.93
N LEU A 656 -31.60 5.08 19.42
CA LEU A 656 -32.11 3.76 19.72
C LEU A 656 -33.64 3.70 19.55
N SER A 657 -34.20 2.54 19.13
CA SER A 657 -35.64 2.38 19.12
C SER A 657 -36.20 2.19 20.54
N LYS A 658 -37.43 2.64 20.76
CA LYS A 658 -38.15 2.46 22.05
C LYS A 658 -38.21 0.99 22.45
N GLU A 659 -38.44 0.13 21.47
CA GLU A 659 -38.54 -1.31 21.67
C GLU A 659 -37.19 -1.92 22.06
N CYS A 660 -36.11 -1.53 21.41
CA CYS A 660 -34.76 -2.00 21.71
C CYS A 660 -34.31 -1.54 23.11
N LEU A 661 -34.65 -0.31 23.54
CA LEU A 661 -34.35 0.16 24.90
C LEU A 661 -35.07 -0.69 25.95
N LYS A 662 -36.31 -1.12 25.68
CA LYS A 662 -37.08 -2.03 26.56
C LYS A 662 -36.36 -3.37 26.68
N TYR A 663 -35.97 -3.98 25.55
CA TYR A 663 -35.25 -5.26 25.55
C TYR A 663 -33.87 -5.17 26.21
N LEU A 664 -33.16 -4.05 26.05
CA LEU A 664 -31.89 -3.84 26.77
C LEU A 664 -32.11 -3.83 28.29
N LYS A 665 -33.11 -3.05 28.77
CA LYS A 665 -33.43 -3.01 30.19
C LYS A 665 -33.75 -4.40 30.71
N GLU A 666 -34.63 -5.12 30.03
CA GLU A 666 -35.02 -6.47 30.39
C GLU A 666 -33.83 -7.44 30.40
N TYR A 667 -32.93 -7.35 29.41
CA TYR A 667 -31.71 -8.16 29.35
C TYR A 667 -30.77 -7.87 30.53
N PHE A 668 -30.46 -6.61 30.80
CA PHE A 668 -29.55 -6.21 31.87
C PHE A 668 -30.12 -6.39 33.28
N ASP A 669 -31.45 -6.48 33.42
CA ASP A 669 -32.12 -6.73 34.71
C ASP A 669 -32.31 -8.23 34.97
N THR A 670 -32.47 -9.06 33.93
CA THR A 670 -32.81 -10.48 34.06
C THR A 670 -31.58 -11.37 34.10
N ILE A 671 -30.52 -11.05 33.35
CA ILE A 671 -29.32 -11.88 33.25
C ILE A 671 -28.37 -11.57 34.43
N ASP A 672 -27.79 -12.64 35.01
CA ASP A 672 -26.78 -12.50 36.09
C ASP A 672 -25.61 -11.63 35.62
N GLU A 673 -25.25 -10.63 36.43
CA GLU A 673 -24.22 -9.64 36.09
C GLU A 673 -22.86 -10.29 35.76
N ARG A 674 -22.51 -11.44 36.38
CA ARG A 674 -21.27 -12.16 36.10
C ARG A 674 -21.26 -12.72 34.67
N ILE A 675 -22.43 -13.14 34.18
CA ILE A 675 -22.58 -13.62 32.79
C ILE A 675 -22.46 -12.47 31.82
N ILE A 676 -23.08 -11.32 32.09
CA ILE A 676 -22.98 -10.12 31.27
C ILE A 676 -21.52 -9.63 31.18
N ILE A 677 -20.84 -9.57 32.34
CA ILE A 677 -19.42 -9.17 32.44
C ILE A 677 -18.54 -10.12 31.60
N ALA A 678 -18.74 -11.44 31.74
CA ALA A 678 -17.95 -12.41 31.01
C ALA A 678 -18.26 -12.45 29.50
N LEU A 679 -19.54 -12.31 29.12
CA LEU A 679 -19.97 -12.38 27.72
C LEU A 679 -19.55 -11.15 26.90
N HIS A 680 -19.57 -9.98 27.53
CA HIS A 680 -19.28 -8.71 26.87
C HIS A 680 -17.90 -8.12 27.24
N GLU A 681 -17.11 -8.85 28.02
CA GLU A 681 -15.75 -8.43 28.46
C GLU A 681 -15.72 -7.03 29.09
N ILE A 682 -16.74 -6.70 29.91
CA ILE A 682 -16.87 -5.37 30.52
C ILE A 682 -16.46 -5.34 32.00
N GLU A 683 -15.93 -4.20 32.43
CA GLU A 683 -15.64 -3.96 33.83
C GLU A 683 -16.94 -3.85 34.66
N PRO A 684 -16.96 -4.34 35.91
CA PRO A 684 -18.14 -4.24 36.78
C PRO A 684 -18.68 -2.82 36.96
N LEU A 685 -17.79 -1.84 37.08
CA LEU A 685 -18.15 -0.43 37.19
C LEU A 685 -18.84 0.10 35.93
N MET A 686 -18.40 -0.35 34.74
CA MET A 686 -19.01 0.01 33.47
C MET A 686 -20.43 -0.54 33.35
N LEU A 687 -20.69 -1.76 33.83
CA LEU A 687 -22.03 -2.34 33.87
C LEU A 687 -22.98 -1.51 34.72
N GLN A 688 -22.55 -1.10 35.94
CA GLN A 688 -23.35 -0.23 36.82
C GLN A 688 -23.69 1.11 36.16
N HIS A 689 -22.69 1.72 35.49
CA HIS A 689 -22.89 2.97 34.77
C HIS A 689 -23.86 2.82 33.60
N LEU A 690 -23.75 1.74 32.85
CA LEU A 690 -24.66 1.46 31.74
C LEU A 690 -26.11 1.30 32.23
N LYS A 691 -26.32 0.55 33.31
CA LYS A 691 -27.64 0.45 33.97
C LYS A 691 -28.19 1.81 34.42
N ALA A 692 -27.31 2.69 34.93
CA ALA A 692 -27.71 4.04 35.32
C ALA A 692 -28.19 4.89 34.11
N THR A 693 -27.61 4.71 32.91
CA THR A 693 -28.09 5.42 31.69
C THR A 693 -29.51 5.01 31.29
N PHE A 694 -29.91 3.76 31.56
CA PHE A 694 -31.28 3.32 31.27
C PHE A 694 -32.33 3.95 32.20
N SER A 695 -31.94 4.37 33.39
CA SER A 695 -32.85 5.03 34.37
C SER A 695 -33.21 6.46 33.95
N ASP A 696 -32.28 7.13 33.26
CA ASP A 696 -32.47 8.53 32.76
C ASP A 696 -32.43 8.55 31.22
N GLY A 697 -33.39 7.82 30.63
CA GLY A 697 -33.41 7.55 29.18
C GLY A 697 -33.45 8.81 28.31
N ASP A 698 -34.14 9.85 28.72
CA ASP A 698 -34.28 11.09 27.93
C ASP A 698 -32.95 11.87 27.85
N LYS A 699 -32.11 11.74 28.84
CA LYS A 699 -30.78 12.36 28.86
C LYS A 699 -29.79 11.68 27.92
N TYR A 700 -29.80 10.35 27.90
CA TYR A 700 -28.74 9.56 27.20
C TYR A 700 -29.18 9.01 25.84
N TYR A 701 -30.51 8.93 25.56
CA TYR A 701 -31.04 8.29 24.36
C TYR A 701 -31.90 9.22 23.55
N LYS A 702 -31.75 9.16 22.21
CA LYS A 702 -32.70 9.73 21.24
C LYS A 702 -33.51 8.56 20.68
N LEU A 703 -34.77 8.48 21.09
CA LEU A 703 -35.67 7.38 20.72
C LEU A 703 -36.29 7.59 19.34
N ILE A 704 -36.20 6.53 18.49
CA ILE A 704 -36.85 6.44 17.17
C ILE A 704 -37.86 5.30 17.15
N GLU A 705 -38.76 5.29 16.15
CA GLU A 705 -39.90 4.36 16.15
C GLU A 705 -39.54 2.93 15.71
N THR A 706 -38.59 2.74 14.80
CA THR A 706 -38.24 1.41 14.29
C THR A 706 -36.76 1.29 13.96
N GLU A 707 -36.08 0.30 14.54
CA GLU A 707 -34.79 -0.20 14.07
C GLU A 707 -34.62 -1.67 14.52
N ASN A 708 -34.50 -2.60 13.59
CA ASN A 708 -34.22 -4.00 13.89
C ASN A 708 -32.72 -4.27 13.87
N ILE A 709 -32.03 -3.99 14.97
CA ILE A 709 -30.62 -4.34 15.14
C ILE A 709 -30.52 -5.47 16.18
N PRO A 710 -29.70 -6.50 15.95
CA PRO A 710 -29.45 -7.55 16.94
C PRO A 710 -28.96 -6.98 18.27
N LEU A 711 -29.49 -7.45 19.38
CA LEU A 711 -29.23 -6.92 20.72
C LEU A 711 -27.73 -6.89 21.07
N GLY A 712 -26.98 -7.93 20.70
CA GLY A 712 -25.53 -7.98 20.94
C GLY A 712 -24.75 -6.87 20.21
N VAL A 713 -25.17 -6.51 19.00
CA VAL A 713 -24.56 -5.39 18.25
C VAL A 713 -24.90 -4.05 18.94
N VAL A 714 -26.13 -3.90 19.41
CA VAL A 714 -26.51 -2.69 20.16
C VAL A 714 -25.72 -2.57 21.45
N ILE A 715 -25.53 -3.67 22.20
CA ILE A 715 -24.73 -3.67 23.44
C ILE A 715 -23.28 -3.28 23.13
N SER A 716 -22.66 -3.84 22.12
CA SER A 716 -21.29 -3.50 21.73
C SER A 716 -21.16 -2.00 21.36
N LYS A 717 -22.13 -1.46 20.62
CA LYS A 717 -22.17 -0.03 20.27
C LYS A 717 -22.38 0.87 21.49
N LEU A 718 -23.24 0.48 22.41
CA LEU A 718 -23.49 1.21 23.66
C LEU A 718 -22.24 1.24 24.55
N LEU A 719 -21.57 0.09 24.71
CA LEU A 719 -20.33 0.01 25.47
C LEU A 719 -19.28 0.96 24.90
N THR A 720 -19.14 0.98 23.59
CA THR A 720 -18.22 1.90 22.91
C THR A 720 -18.63 3.36 23.07
N HIS A 721 -19.92 3.67 22.89
CA HIS A 721 -20.43 5.03 22.96
C HIS A 721 -20.22 5.66 24.34
N PHE A 722 -20.41 4.89 25.40
CA PHE A 722 -20.27 5.35 26.79
C PHE A 722 -18.89 5.09 27.40
N ASN A 723 -17.95 4.44 26.73
CA ASN A 723 -16.63 4.12 27.26
C ASN A 723 -15.56 5.13 26.79
N LEU A 724 -15.69 6.39 27.20
CA LEU A 724 -14.74 7.44 26.83
C LEU A 724 -13.75 7.69 27.97
N ASN A 725 -12.49 7.37 27.77
CA ASN A 725 -11.42 7.65 28.72
C ASN A 725 -10.94 9.08 28.58
N PHE A 726 -11.12 9.86 29.64
CA PHE A 726 -10.69 11.25 29.70
C PHE A 726 -9.18 11.32 29.97
N LYS A 727 -8.49 12.17 29.21
CA LYS A 727 -7.08 12.45 29.43
C LYS A 727 -6.89 13.76 30.18
N ASP A 728 -6.05 13.79 31.21
CA ASP A 728 -5.63 14.99 31.94
C ASP A 728 -4.12 15.06 32.00
N LEU A 729 -3.56 16.24 32.35
CA LEU A 729 -2.13 16.41 32.47
C LEU A 729 -1.58 15.46 33.54
N ASP A 730 -0.61 14.61 33.16
CA ASP A 730 0.14 13.81 34.12
C ASP A 730 1.30 14.61 34.71
N LYS A 731 2.20 15.04 33.85
CA LYS A 731 3.39 15.84 34.15
C LYS A 731 3.94 16.53 32.93
N PHE A 732 4.91 17.41 33.11
CA PHE A 732 5.79 17.85 32.04
C PHE A 732 6.99 16.90 31.92
N LYS A 733 7.54 16.74 30.73
CA LYS A 733 8.81 16.04 30.51
C LYS A 733 9.69 16.85 29.56
N LYS A 734 10.99 16.57 29.56
CA LYS A 734 11.92 17.12 28.56
C LYS A 734 11.61 16.53 27.20
N LEU A 735 11.64 17.37 26.17
CA LEU A 735 11.48 16.97 24.77
C LEU A 735 12.64 16.06 24.36
N GLU A 736 12.34 14.91 23.78
CA GLU A 736 13.30 13.93 23.25
C GLU A 736 13.03 13.71 21.76
N ASP A 737 12.15 12.74 21.44
CA ASP A 737 11.80 12.33 20.08
C ASP A 737 10.31 12.60 19.74
N GLU A 738 9.69 13.60 20.35
CA GLU A 738 8.28 13.94 20.09
C GLU A 738 8.11 14.85 18.88
N ILE A 739 9.16 15.54 18.43
CA ILE A 739 9.18 16.29 17.15
C ILE A 739 10.18 15.61 16.24
N ILE A 740 9.69 14.90 15.24
CA ILE A 740 10.52 14.11 14.31
C ILE A 740 10.27 14.38 12.82
N HIS A 741 9.24 15.16 12.49
CA HIS A 741 8.83 15.38 11.09
C HIS A 741 9.97 15.98 10.23
N PHE A 742 10.78 16.85 10.79
CA PHE A 742 11.90 17.50 10.12
C PHE A 742 13.02 16.54 9.67
N LYS A 743 13.09 15.32 10.25
CA LYS A 743 13.98 14.22 9.82
C LYS A 743 13.37 13.34 8.72
N LYS A 744 12.11 13.58 8.36
CA LYS A 744 11.32 12.74 7.46
C LYS A 744 10.61 13.56 6.39
N ILE A 745 11.17 14.71 5.97
CA ILE A 745 10.60 15.51 4.90
C ILE A 745 10.74 14.74 3.60
N LYS A 746 9.62 14.32 3.05
CA LYS A 746 9.56 13.61 1.77
C LYS A 746 9.34 14.60 0.64
N ILE A 747 10.21 14.56 -0.36
CA ILE A 747 10.10 15.34 -1.59
C ILE A 747 10.06 14.40 -2.80
N PHE A 748 9.18 14.72 -3.75
CA PHE A 748 8.98 13.98 -4.98
C PHE A 748 9.47 14.84 -6.15
N LEU A 749 10.51 14.39 -6.83
CA LEU A 749 11.25 15.13 -7.84
C LEU A 749 11.24 14.41 -9.18
N GLU A 750 11.35 15.15 -10.29
CA GLU A 750 11.24 14.58 -11.63
C GLU A 750 12.52 13.86 -12.09
N ASN A 751 13.69 14.30 -11.57
CA ASN A 751 14.99 13.75 -11.96
C ASN A 751 16.07 13.99 -10.88
N PHE A 752 17.21 13.33 -11.04
CA PHE A 752 18.36 13.47 -10.11
C PHE A 752 18.94 14.88 -10.04
N GLY A 753 18.91 15.64 -11.14
CA GLY A 753 19.42 17.02 -11.14
C GLY A 753 18.60 17.94 -10.24
N GLU A 754 17.26 17.76 -10.20
CA GLU A 754 16.40 18.50 -9.27
C GLU A 754 16.66 18.11 -7.81
N LYS A 755 16.99 16.84 -7.55
CA LYS A 755 17.37 16.39 -6.22
C LYS A 755 18.65 17.07 -5.75
N GLU A 756 19.69 17.05 -6.58
CA GLU A 756 20.97 17.69 -6.27
C GLU A 756 20.81 19.21 -6.06
N GLU A 757 20.02 19.88 -6.90
CA GLU A 757 19.71 21.31 -6.75
C GLU A 757 18.99 21.61 -5.44
N PHE A 758 17.98 20.80 -5.08
CA PHE A 758 17.23 20.98 -3.83
C PHE A 758 18.12 20.76 -2.61
N GLU A 759 18.90 19.68 -2.60
CA GLU A 759 19.83 19.35 -1.51
C GLU A 759 20.91 20.44 -1.37
N GLU A 760 21.46 20.96 -2.46
CA GLU A 760 22.42 22.07 -2.44
C GLU A 760 21.83 23.34 -1.82
N LYS A 761 20.59 23.70 -2.17
CA LYS A 761 19.90 24.87 -1.62
C LYS A 761 19.59 24.71 -0.13
N VAL A 762 19.13 23.52 0.28
CA VAL A 762 18.93 23.20 1.70
C VAL A 762 20.26 23.32 2.46
N ASP A 763 21.35 22.80 1.92
CA ASP A 763 22.66 22.82 2.56
C ASP A 763 23.24 24.24 2.70
N LYS A 764 23.05 25.11 1.70
CA LYS A 764 23.44 26.53 1.76
C LYS A 764 22.75 27.28 2.90
N VAL A 765 21.44 27.04 3.10
CA VAL A 765 20.67 27.67 4.16
C VAL A 765 20.97 27.05 5.53
N LYS A 766 21.18 25.75 5.58
CA LYS A 766 21.54 24.99 6.77
C LYS A 766 22.86 25.50 7.39
N LYS A 767 23.84 25.74 6.57
CA LYS A 767 25.16 26.23 6.97
C LYS A 767 25.27 27.77 7.20
N TYR A 768 24.15 28.48 7.09
CA TYR A 768 24.15 29.95 7.20
C TYR A 768 24.75 30.47 8.54
N LEU A 769 24.60 29.71 9.64
CA LEU A 769 25.24 30.00 10.93
C LEU A 769 26.77 30.08 10.88
N GLU A 770 27.41 29.44 9.93
CA GLU A 770 28.86 29.43 9.78
C GLU A 770 29.38 30.70 9.08
N LYS A 771 28.48 31.40 8.38
CA LYS A 771 28.81 32.62 7.63
C LYS A 771 29.49 33.67 8.50
N ASP A 772 28.89 33.98 9.66
CA ASP A 772 29.44 35.01 10.56
C ASP A 772 30.84 34.62 11.10
N LYS A 773 31.12 33.34 11.26
CA LYS A 773 32.44 32.86 11.70
C LYS A 773 33.45 33.01 10.59
N GLU A 774 33.12 32.64 9.36
CA GLU A 774 34.01 32.80 8.20
C GLU A 774 34.24 34.27 7.87
N GLU A 775 33.23 35.11 7.95
CA GLU A 775 33.35 36.58 7.76
C GLU A 775 34.28 37.22 8.80
N ARG A 776 34.17 36.87 10.10
CA ARG A 776 35.11 37.36 11.16
C ARG A 776 36.53 36.92 10.90
N VAL A 777 36.73 35.63 10.50
CA VAL A 777 38.07 35.15 10.13
C VAL A 777 38.62 35.90 8.91
N LEU A 778 37.75 36.30 7.99
CA LEU A 778 38.17 37.10 6.84
C LEU A 778 38.49 38.57 7.25
N GLU A 779 37.69 39.15 8.16
CA GLU A 779 37.92 40.48 8.73
C GLU A 779 39.27 40.56 9.45
N GLU A 780 39.70 39.54 10.16
CA GLU A 780 41.01 39.43 10.82
C GLU A 780 42.18 39.45 9.79
N LYS A 781 41.91 39.11 8.53
CA LYS A 781 42.84 39.18 7.41
C LYS A 781 42.80 40.50 6.68
N TYR A 782 41.87 41.39 7.02
CA TYR A 782 41.76 42.71 6.38
C TYR A 782 43.04 43.52 6.63
N GLY A 783 43.63 44.04 5.57
CA GLY A 783 44.95 44.74 5.62
C GLY A 783 46.18 43.81 5.53
N LYS A 784 45.99 42.45 5.63
CA LYS A 784 47.06 41.46 5.43
C LYS A 784 47.03 40.86 4.00
N ILE A 785 45.95 41.03 3.28
CA ILE A 785 45.72 40.59 1.89
C ILE A 785 45.35 41.81 1.03
N SER A 786 45.42 41.68 -0.28
CA SER A 786 44.98 42.74 -1.18
C SER A 786 43.45 42.95 -1.12
N LYS A 787 43.03 44.20 -1.36
CA LYS A 787 41.59 44.50 -1.39
C LYS A 787 40.83 43.63 -2.40
N THR A 788 41.42 43.40 -3.57
CA THR A 788 40.84 42.55 -4.63
C THR A 788 40.66 41.08 -4.16
N GLU A 789 41.62 40.59 -3.38
CA GLU A 789 41.57 39.25 -2.80
C GLU A 789 40.52 39.15 -1.68
N TYR A 790 40.45 40.18 -0.84
CA TYR A 790 39.42 40.30 0.20
C TYR A 790 38.00 40.29 -0.40
N ASP A 791 37.77 41.15 -1.41
CA ASP A 791 36.48 41.26 -2.09
C ASP A 791 36.11 39.93 -2.79
N ARG A 792 37.09 39.22 -3.36
CA ARG A 792 36.89 37.90 -3.97
C ARG A 792 36.43 36.87 -2.93
N LEU A 793 37.15 36.78 -1.80
CA LEU A 793 36.84 35.86 -0.71
C LEU A 793 35.49 36.18 -0.07
N LEU A 794 35.15 37.46 0.09
CA LEU A 794 33.84 37.88 0.59
C LEU A 794 32.69 37.45 -0.35
N GLN A 795 32.93 37.56 -1.69
CA GLN A 795 31.98 37.06 -2.68
C GLN A 795 31.87 35.54 -2.67
N GLU A 796 32.95 34.81 -2.43
CA GLU A 796 32.92 33.34 -2.28
C GLU A 796 32.11 32.92 -1.06
N ILE A 797 32.31 33.60 0.10
CA ILE A 797 31.51 33.39 1.31
C ILE A 797 30.03 33.70 1.03
N SER A 798 29.72 34.81 0.36
CA SER A 798 28.36 35.21 0.00
C SER A 798 27.68 34.23 -0.93
N LYS A 799 28.41 33.51 -1.81
CA LYS A 799 27.87 32.47 -2.70
C LYS A 799 27.68 31.14 -1.98
N LYS A 800 28.47 30.88 -0.94
CA LYS A 800 28.46 29.61 -0.17
C LYS A 800 27.28 29.55 0.79
N TYR A 801 26.82 30.66 1.34
CA TYR A 801 25.81 30.76 2.36
C TYR A 801 24.65 31.66 1.92
N SER A 802 23.42 31.23 2.23
CA SER A 802 22.21 32.01 1.93
C SER A 802 21.25 31.99 3.11
N LYS A 803 20.63 33.13 3.45
CA LYS A 803 19.56 33.19 4.47
C LYS A 803 18.24 32.63 3.92
N GLU A 804 18.02 32.75 2.62
CA GLU A 804 16.81 32.27 1.94
C GLU A 804 17.15 31.77 0.54
N GLU A 805 16.63 30.60 0.17
CA GLU A 805 16.71 30.05 -1.18
C GLU A 805 15.31 29.74 -1.70
N SER A 806 15.15 29.74 -3.02
CA SER A 806 13.90 29.37 -3.66
C SER A 806 14.09 28.13 -4.54
N PHE A 807 13.18 27.16 -4.43
CA PHE A 807 13.15 25.96 -5.26
C PHE A 807 11.72 25.70 -5.70
N LYS A 808 11.44 25.76 -7.00
CA LYS A 808 10.06 25.68 -7.53
C LYS A 808 9.13 26.65 -6.75
N ASP A 809 8.08 26.08 -6.12
CA ASP A 809 7.12 26.84 -5.31
C ASP A 809 7.47 26.83 -3.81
N LEU A 810 8.72 26.55 -3.47
CA LEU A 810 9.18 26.51 -2.08
C LEU A 810 10.14 27.65 -1.76
N LYS A 811 10.04 28.14 -0.55
CA LYS A 811 11.07 28.96 0.10
C LYS A 811 11.74 28.17 1.21
N ILE A 812 13.04 28.11 1.19
CA ILE A 812 13.91 27.48 2.17
C ILE A 812 14.54 28.61 2.97
N LYS A 813 14.21 28.73 4.25
CA LYS A 813 14.58 29.91 5.07
C LYS A 813 15.35 29.50 6.32
N TYR A 814 16.33 30.30 6.67
CA TYR A 814 16.96 30.28 7.97
C TYR A 814 16.17 31.14 8.97
N VAL A 815 15.67 30.55 10.05
CA VAL A 815 15.01 31.23 11.15
C VAL A 815 15.72 30.89 12.46
N ALA A 816 16.37 31.90 13.07
CA ALA A 816 17.32 31.72 14.16
C ALA A 816 16.73 31.03 15.42
N ASP A 817 15.45 31.19 15.70
CA ASP A 817 14.80 30.75 16.93
C ASP A 817 13.85 29.56 16.67
N HIS A 818 13.96 28.91 15.48
CA HIS A 818 13.23 27.70 15.18
C HIS A 818 13.97 26.45 15.68
N PHE A 819 13.20 25.43 16.08
CA PHE A 819 13.73 24.15 16.64
C PHE A 819 14.68 23.43 15.69
N TYR A 820 14.44 23.50 14.39
CA TYR A 820 15.29 22.92 13.35
C TYR A 820 15.56 23.93 12.22
N ILE A 821 16.62 23.70 11.45
CA ILE A 821 17.09 24.56 10.36
C ILE A 821 17.33 23.71 9.10
N PRO A 822 16.92 24.21 7.92
CA PRO A 822 16.06 25.37 7.66
C PRO A 822 14.57 25.11 7.88
N ILE A 823 13.74 26.14 7.81
CA ILE A 823 12.29 26.00 7.60
C ILE A 823 12.03 25.96 6.10
N ILE A 824 11.11 25.09 5.69
CA ILE A 824 10.62 25.01 4.30
C ILE A 824 9.16 25.45 4.28
N VAL A 825 8.88 26.49 3.48
CA VAL A 825 7.55 27.11 3.37
C VAL A 825 7.06 27.01 1.94
N SER A 826 5.81 26.60 1.75
CA SER A 826 5.14 26.63 0.45
C SER A 826 4.68 28.04 0.08
N LEU A 827 4.92 28.45 -1.16
CA LEU A 827 4.38 29.69 -1.72
C LEU A 827 2.97 29.55 -2.28
N LYS A 828 2.51 28.30 -2.46
CA LYS A 828 1.18 27.95 -2.95
C LYS A 828 0.46 27.03 -1.95
N GLU A 829 -0.84 27.21 -1.77
CA GLU A 829 -1.64 26.42 -0.83
C GLU A 829 -1.71 24.91 -1.15
N LYS A 830 -1.42 24.52 -2.40
CA LYS A 830 -1.64 23.16 -2.88
C LYS A 830 -0.40 22.58 -3.54
N ILE A 831 0.65 22.44 -2.73
CA ILE A 831 1.84 21.70 -3.15
C ILE A 831 1.73 20.26 -2.66
N ASN A 832 1.96 19.32 -3.56
CA ASN A 832 1.82 17.90 -3.32
C ASN A 832 3.10 17.10 -3.58
N TYR A 833 4.15 17.74 -4.09
CA TYR A 833 5.46 17.12 -4.32
C TYR A 833 6.40 17.19 -3.11
N ILE A 834 5.95 17.74 -1.97
CA ILE A 834 6.69 17.73 -0.71
C ILE A 834 5.73 17.58 0.47
N LYS A 835 6.12 16.77 1.47
CA LYS A 835 5.33 16.51 2.69
C LYS A 835 6.06 16.99 3.94
N HIS A 836 5.30 17.23 5.02
CA HIS A 836 5.81 17.62 6.34
C HIS A 836 6.52 18.99 6.41
N ILE A 837 6.01 19.96 5.66
CA ILE A 837 6.48 21.34 5.64
C ILE A 837 5.36 22.31 6.02
N ILE A 838 5.64 23.60 6.08
CA ILE A 838 4.63 24.66 6.23
C ILE A 838 3.91 24.84 4.89
N LYS A 839 2.61 24.48 4.82
CA LYS A 839 1.86 24.38 3.55
C LYS A 839 0.71 25.35 3.41
N THR A 840 0.05 25.72 4.52
CA THR A 840 -1.13 26.55 4.44
C THR A 840 -0.77 28.03 4.33
N LYS A 841 -1.62 28.81 3.65
CA LYS A 841 -1.44 30.26 3.50
C LYS A 841 -1.36 30.93 4.87
N SER A 842 -2.24 30.57 5.79
CA SER A 842 -2.27 31.13 7.15
C SER A 842 -1.00 30.84 7.94
N GLU A 843 -0.44 29.63 7.85
CA GLU A 843 0.85 29.30 8.49
C GLU A 843 2.00 30.10 7.87
N ALA A 844 2.04 30.23 6.54
CA ALA A 844 3.08 30.98 5.84
C ALA A 844 3.02 32.48 6.16
N GLU A 845 1.83 33.05 6.20
CA GLU A 845 1.61 34.47 6.59
C GLU A 845 2.00 34.70 8.05
N PHE A 846 1.61 33.77 8.93
CA PHE A 846 2.03 33.85 10.35
C PHE A 846 3.57 33.83 10.49
N ILE A 847 4.31 32.98 9.80
CA ILE A 847 5.77 32.97 9.84
C ILE A 847 6.35 34.30 9.34
N ASN A 848 5.83 34.85 8.24
CA ASN A 848 6.31 36.14 7.72
C ASN A 848 6.04 37.31 8.71
N GLN A 849 4.87 37.32 9.36
CA GLN A 849 4.56 38.30 10.38
C GLN A 849 5.43 38.12 11.65
N LEU A 850 5.69 36.87 12.04
CA LEU A 850 6.58 36.54 13.16
C LEU A 850 8.01 37.03 12.89
N GLU A 851 8.55 36.72 11.71
CA GLU A 851 9.91 37.19 11.34
C GLU A 851 10.02 38.73 11.42
N LYS A 852 9.05 39.42 10.82
CA LYS A 852 9.02 40.89 10.88
C LYS A 852 8.92 41.42 12.30
N PHE A 853 8.02 40.84 13.13
CA PHE A 853 7.86 41.21 14.53
C PHE A 853 9.15 41.00 15.32
N VAL A 854 9.84 39.88 15.11
CA VAL A 854 11.10 39.55 15.80
C VAL A 854 12.23 40.52 15.38
N GLU A 855 12.32 40.86 14.10
CA GLU A 855 13.32 41.83 13.59
C GLU A 855 13.06 43.23 14.18
N ASP A 856 11.80 43.69 14.19
CA ASP A 856 11.43 45.00 14.69
C ASP A 856 11.58 45.15 16.24
N ASN A 857 11.53 44.03 16.98
CA ASN A 857 11.58 44.03 18.45
C ASN A 857 12.78 43.30 19.05
N LYS A 858 13.85 43.06 18.29
CA LYS A 858 15.00 42.23 18.67
C LYS A 858 15.55 42.56 20.07
N ASN A 859 15.90 43.86 20.32
CA ASN A 859 16.45 44.32 21.61
C ASN A 859 15.48 44.15 22.79
N LYS A 860 14.18 44.30 22.54
CA LYS A 860 13.14 44.10 23.54
C LYS A 860 12.96 42.65 23.91
N LEU A 861 13.01 41.76 22.92
CA LEU A 861 12.92 40.31 23.13
C LEU A 861 14.14 39.79 23.90
N GLU A 862 15.37 40.21 23.53
CA GLU A 862 16.60 39.83 24.25
C GLU A 862 16.60 40.29 25.73
N SER A 863 15.95 41.41 26.06
CA SER A 863 15.80 41.87 27.43
C SER A 863 14.64 41.20 28.19
N SER A 864 13.66 40.71 27.45
CA SER A 864 12.45 40.09 28.05
C SER A 864 12.61 38.63 28.41
N PHE A 865 13.43 37.89 27.70
CA PHE A 865 13.62 36.44 27.90
C PHE A 865 15.10 36.09 28.00
N ASP A 866 15.43 35.07 28.83
CA ASP A 866 16.76 34.46 28.85
C ASP A 866 17.02 33.77 27.51
N TRP A 867 15.98 33.07 27.00
CA TRP A 867 15.89 32.50 25.66
C TRP A 867 14.44 32.20 25.32
N TRP A 868 14.16 32.11 24.03
CA TRP A 868 12.92 31.59 23.46
C TRP A 868 13.21 30.80 22.19
N LEU A 869 12.32 29.84 21.89
CA LEU A 869 12.37 28.99 20.69
C LEU A 869 10.94 28.63 20.28
N PHE A 870 10.76 28.24 19.04
CA PHE A 870 9.50 27.68 18.59
C PHE A 870 9.72 26.53 17.58
N SER A 871 8.70 25.74 17.35
CA SER A 871 8.70 24.68 16.35
C SER A 871 7.35 24.56 15.66
N LYS A 872 7.38 24.23 14.37
CA LYS A 872 6.25 23.62 13.71
C LYS A 872 5.95 22.27 14.36
N ILE A 873 4.68 21.87 14.40
CA ILE A 873 4.20 20.52 14.80
C ILE A 873 3.53 19.90 13.59
N ASP A 874 3.89 18.66 13.27
CA ASP A 874 3.22 17.86 12.24
C ASP A 874 2.27 16.86 12.89
N GLU A 875 0.99 16.97 12.59
CA GLU A 875 -0.09 16.14 13.16
C GLU A 875 0.13 14.63 12.97
N LYS A 876 0.86 14.21 11.92
CA LYS A 876 1.04 12.80 11.57
C LYS A 876 2.27 12.16 12.19
N LEU A 877 3.33 12.93 12.37
CA LEU A 877 4.63 12.41 12.79
C LEU A 877 5.00 12.79 14.22
N ASP A 878 4.53 13.94 14.70
CA ASP A 878 4.90 14.44 16.02
C ASP A 878 3.91 13.98 17.10
N LYS A 879 4.35 14.01 18.35
CA LYS A 879 3.58 13.49 19.50
C LYS A 879 3.26 14.58 20.54
N ILE A 880 3.01 15.80 20.07
CA ILE A 880 2.65 16.94 20.94
C ILE A 880 1.25 17.39 20.58
N TYR A 881 0.31 17.22 21.51
CA TYR A 881 -1.11 17.50 21.30
C TYR A 881 -1.80 17.99 22.58
N ILE A 882 -3.04 18.46 22.43
CA ILE A 882 -3.96 18.77 23.54
C ILE A 882 -5.18 17.87 23.39
N PRO A 883 -5.51 17.01 24.37
CA PRO A 883 -6.69 16.15 24.28
C PRO A 883 -7.98 16.95 24.48
N TYR A 884 -8.96 16.69 23.63
CA TYR A 884 -10.28 17.32 23.72
C TYR A 884 -11.41 16.31 23.44
N TYR A 885 -12.61 16.61 23.93
CA TYR A 885 -13.80 15.84 23.60
C TYR A 885 -14.48 16.41 22.36
N ASP A 886 -14.68 15.59 21.35
CA ASP A 886 -15.43 15.89 20.15
C ASP A 886 -16.84 15.30 20.27
N PRO A 887 -17.88 16.12 20.46
CA PRO A 887 -19.26 15.63 20.62
C PRO A 887 -19.87 15.12 19.32
N ILE A 888 -19.35 15.50 18.15
CA ILE A 888 -19.89 15.08 16.84
C ILE A 888 -19.66 13.59 16.63
N VAL A 889 -18.45 13.12 16.93
CA VAL A 889 -18.07 11.71 16.79
C VAL A 889 -18.07 10.95 18.11
N ASN A 890 -18.38 11.62 19.22
CA ASN A 890 -18.38 11.08 20.58
C ASN A 890 -17.04 10.39 20.94
N LYS A 891 -15.93 11.12 20.78
CA LYS A 891 -14.58 10.61 21.06
C LYS A 891 -13.72 11.66 21.78
N ILE A 892 -12.74 11.16 22.54
CA ILE A 892 -11.59 11.99 22.93
C ILE A 892 -10.62 12.00 21.76
N ARG A 893 -10.35 13.18 21.22
CA ARG A 893 -9.45 13.42 20.10
C ARG A 893 -8.22 14.18 20.55
N GLU A 894 -7.22 14.19 19.72
CA GLU A 894 -5.97 14.90 19.91
C GLU A 894 -5.94 16.12 18.98
N PHE A 895 -5.83 17.28 19.58
CA PHE A 895 -5.64 18.53 18.85
C PHE A 895 -4.15 18.83 18.74
N TYR A 896 -3.63 18.89 17.54
CA TYR A 896 -2.25 19.26 17.23
C TYR A 896 -2.22 20.72 16.77
N PRO A 897 -1.82 21.67 17.65
CA PRO A 897 -1.62 23.05 17.22
C PRO A 897 -0.48 23.13 16.22
N ASP A 898 -0.56 24.02 15.23
CA ASP A 898 0.44 24.08 14.16
C ASP A 898 1.84 24.43 14.66
N PHE A 899 1.93 25.21 15.79
CA PHE A 899 3.21 25.63 16.38
C PHE A 899 3.19 25.52 17.90
N ILE A 900 4.37 25.28 18.47
CA ILE A 900 4.66 25.38 19.90
C ILE A 900 5.80 26.36 20.11
N PHE A 901 5.66 27.22 21.12
CA PHE A 901 6.66 28.17 21.56
C PHE A 901 7.08 27.87 22.99
N TRP A 902 8.35 28.11 23.30
CA TRP A 902 8.92 27.98 24.61
C TRP A 902 9.65 29.26 24.98
N PHE A 903 9.37 29.80 26.17
CA PHE A 903 9.99 31.01 26.71
C PHE A 903 10.50 30.74 28.10
N LYS A 904 11.67 31.25 28.42
CA LYS A 904 12.25 31.17 29.77
C LYS A 904 12.76 32.53 30.23
N LYS A 905 12.40 32.89 31.49
CA LYS A 905 12.97 34.02 32.18
C LYS A 905 13.14 33.69 33.66
N GLY A 906 14.37 33.54 34.15
CA GLY A 906 14.67 33.10 35.52
C GLY A 906 13.99 31.74 35.79
N ASN A 907 13.14 31.67 36.80
CA ASN A 907 12.37 30.46 37.14
C ASN A 907 11.01 30.35 36.43
N ASN A 908 10.61 31.36 35.67
CA ASN A 908 9.37 31.32 34.93
C ASN A 908 9.59 30.64 33.57
N TYR A 909 8.75 29.68 33.31
CA TYR A 909 8.76 28.92 32.06
C TYR A 909 7.37 28.98 31.39
N HIS A 910 7.30 29.33 30.15
CA HIS A 910 6.03 29.50 29.46
C HIS A 910 6.01 28.69 28.17
N ILE A 911 4.94 27.94 27.96
CA ILE A 911 4.66 27.19 26.72
C ILE A 911 3.45 27.86 26.06
N ALA A 912 3.56 28.28 24.82
CA ALA A 912 2.44 28.78 24.05
C ALA A 912 2.17 27.86 22.85
N PHE A 913 0.97 27.32 22.77
CA PHE A 913 0.47 26.63 21.58
C PHE A 913 -0.17 27.66 20.63
N VAL A 914 0.18 27.62 19.37
CA VAL A 914 -0.28 28.58 18.36
C VAL A 914 -0.85 27.84 17.16
N ASP A 915 -2.08 28.18 16.75
CA ASP A 915 -2.73 27.62 15.56
C ASP A 915 -3.26 28.77 14.69
N PRO A 916 -2.60 29.07 13.55
CA PRO A 916 -2.97 30.17 12.65
C PRO A 916 -4.11 29.82 11.68
N LYS A 917 -5.03 28.94 12.04
CA LYS A 917 -6.20 28.59 11.20
C LYS A 917 -7.34 29.58 11.41
N GLY A 918 -7.98 30.00 10.31
CA GLY A 918 -9.12 30.92 10.32
C GLY A 918 -10.41 30.34 10.91
N ILE A 919 -11.40 31.19 11.11
CA ILE A 919 -12.70 30.97 11.80
C ILE A 919 -13.61 29.93 11.09
N THR A 920 -13.28 29.49 9.90
CA THR A 920 -14.15 28.67 9.03
C THR A 920 -14.43 27.24 9.53
N HIS A 921 -13.83 26.82 10.64
CA HIS A 921 -14.04 25.48 11.20
C HIS A 921 -14.84 25.56 12.50
N THR A 922 -16.07 25.07 12.50
CA THR A 922 -17.00 25.00 13.64
C THR A 922 -16.50 24.20 14.84
N GLU A 923 -15.38 23.49 14.71
CA GLU A 923 -14.81 22.60 15.73
C GLU A 923 -13.85 23.28 16.74
N PHE A 924 -13.44 24.54 16.52
CA PHE A 924 -12.46 25.21 17.39
C PHE A 924 -12.90 25.31 18.86
N MET A 925 -14.20 25.43 19.11
CA MET A 925 -14.76 25.58 20.47
C MET A 925 -14.40 24.36 21.33
N HIS A 926 -14.53 23.15 20.78
CA HIS A 926 -14.23 21.91 21.49
C HIS A 926 -12.73 21.76 21.80
N LYS A 927 -11.88 22.21 20.89
CA LYS A 927 -10.41 22.25 21.06
C LYS A 927 -10.02 23.21 22.19
N VAL A 928 -10.61 24.41 22.18
CA VAL A 928 -10.41 25.39 23.26
C VAL A 928 -10.93 24.88 24.59
N ASP A 929 -12.09 24.22 24.62
CA ASP A 929 -12.63 23.64 25.85
C ASP A 929 -11.73 22.52 26.40
N GLY A 930 -11.13 21.72 25.56
CA GLY A 930 -10.10 20.74 25.94
C GLY A 930 -8.89 21.39 26.61
N TYR A 931 -8.35 22.44 26.00
CA TYR A 931 -7.27 23.25 26.57
C TYR A 931 -7.67 23.88 27.92
N ARG A 932 -8.81 24.56 27.98
CA ARG A 932 -9.32 25.24 29.22
C ARG A 932 -9.40 24.29 30.39
N ARG A 933 -9.96 23.11 30.17
CA ARG A 933 -10.13 22.10 31.19
C ARG A 933 -8.79 21.70 31.86
N ILE A 934 -7.75 21.57 31.08
CA ILE A 934 -6.45 21.07 31.52
C ILE A 934 -5.59 22.20 32.09
N PHE A 935 -5.49 23.31 31.37
CA PHE A 935 -4.48 24.35 31.58
C PHE A 935 -5.00 25.64 32.23
N GLU A 936 -6.33 25.77 32.44
CA GLU A 936 -6.89 26.98 33.05
C GLU A 936 -7.62 26.66 34.37
N GLU A 937 -7.60 27.64 35.27
CA GLU A 937 -8.41 27.70 36.48
C GLU A 937 -8.95 29.13 36.66
N ASN A 938 -10.26 29.24 36.87
CA ASN A 938 -10.95 30.56 36.95
C ASN A 938 -10.61 31.49 35.76
N ALA A 939 -10.59 30.96 34.59
CA ALA A 939 -10.28 31.65 33.33
C ALA A 939 -8.85 32.23 33.22
N ARG A 940 -7.91 31.77 34.07
CA ARG A 940 -6.49 32.13 34.04
C ARG A 940 -5.62 30.89 33.85
N PRO A 941 -4.43 30.98 33.22
CA PRO A 941 -3.51 29.86 33.10
C PRO A 941 -3.13 29.34 34.51
N LYS A 942 -3.19 28.01 34.67
CA LYS A 942 -2.68 27.33 35.87
C LYS A 942 -1.16 27.41 35.89
N ILE A 943 -0.60 27.51 37.13
CA ILE A 943 0.83 27.43 37.37
C ILE A 943 1.17 26.02 37.80
N PHE A 944 2.03 25.36 37.06
CA PHE A 944 2.53 24.01 37.36
C PHE A 944 4.00 24.11 37.81
N ASN A 945 4.43 23.19 38.67
CA ASN A 945 5.83 23.12 39.07
C ASN A 945 6.52 21.95 38.37
N PHE A 946 7.68 22.23 37.78
CA PHE A 946 8.58 21.22 37.21
C PHE A 946 10.02 21.54 37.66
N GLU A 947 10.58 20.69 38.52
CA GLU A 947 11.88 20.96 39.17
C GLU A 947 11.82 22.35 39.87
N ASN A 948 12.69 23.28 39.46
CA ASN A 948 12.74 24.65 39.99
C ASN A 948 11.99 25.67 39.11
N LEU A 949 11.22 25.20 38.11
CA LEU A 949 10.51 26.06 37.18
C LEU A 949 9.03 26.16 37.51
N LYS A 950 8.47 27.37 37.33
CA LYS A 950 7.03 27.64 37.32
C LYS A 950 6.55 27.64 35.87
N VAL A 951 5.87 26.56 35.48
CA VAL A 951 5.42 26.35 34.07
C VAL A 951 4.00 26.84 33.91
N THR A 952 3.77 27.65 32.89
CA THR A 952 2.44 28.07 32.43
C THR A 952 2.24 27.68 30.98
N VAL A 953 1.00 27.39 30.59
CA VAL A 953 0.65 27.01 29.22
C VAL A 953 -0.46 27.93 28.71
N THR A 954 -0.32 28.45 27.48
CA THR A 954 -1.37 29.26 26.83
C THR A 954 -1.70 28.69 25.45
N LEU A 955 -2.88 29.02 24.93
CA LEU A 955 -3.32 28.69 23.59
C LEU A 955 -3.66 30.00 22.85
N HIS A 956 -3.15 30.12 21.64
CA HIS A 956 -3.36 31.25 20.75
C HIS A 956 -3.85 30.78 19.38
N LEU A 957 -5.02 31.30 18.98
CA LEU A 957 -5.63 31.04 17.67
C LEU A 957 -5.55 32.33 16.85
N PHE A 958 -4.95 32.27 15.68
CA PHE A 958 -4.77 33.46 14.85
C PHE A 958 -5.98 33.71 13.94
N THR A 959 -6.40 34.94 13.80
CA THR A 959 -7.39 35.40 12.84
C THR A 959 -7.08 36.82 12.38
N GLU A 960 -7.44 37.11 11.13
CA GLU A 960 -7.34 38.46 10.58
C GLU A 960 -8.39 39.42 11.19
N ASP A 961 -9.53 38.91 11.67
CA ASP A 961 -10.59 39.70 12.30
C ASP A 961 -11.16 39.03 13.57
N VAL A 962 -10.72 39.50 14.72
CA VAL A 962 -11.15 39.02 16.04
C VAL A 962 -12.62 39.35 16.34
N ASN A 963 -13.25 40.28 15.63
CA ASN A 963 -14.62 40.64 15.87
C ASN A 963 -15.66 39.59 15.43
N LEU A 964 -15.22 38.68 14.56
CA LEU A 964 -16.07 37.56 14.10
C LEU A 964 -16.15 36.42 15.12
N VAL A 965 -15.38 36.46 16.19
CA VAL A 965 -15.34 35.42 17.24
C VAL A 965 -16.33 35.74 18.37
N GLY A 966 -17.07 34.72 18.80
CA GLY A 966 -17.99 34.86 19.96
C GLY A 966 -17.26 35.29 21.24
N GLU A 967 -17.88 36.16 22.06
CA GLU A 967 -17.26 36.84 23.21
C GLU A 967 -16.59 35.87 24.22
N GLY A 968 -17.16 34.68 24.46
CA GLY A 968 -16.61 33.68 25.37
C GLY A 968 -15.26 33.08 24.96
N TYR A 969 -14.86 33.25 23.71
CA TYR A 969 -13.65 32.70 23.14
C TYR A 969 -12.65 33.74 22.62
N LYS A 970 -13.01 35.03 22.59
CA LYS A 970 -12.15 36.12 22.09
C LYS A 970 -10.77 36.14 22.70
N LYS A 971 -10.60 35.83 23.96
CA LYS A 971 -9.29 35.85 24.67
C LYS A 971 -8.24 34.86 24.09
N TYR A 972 -8.64 33.88 23.32
CA TYR A 972 -7.72 32.93 22.67
C TYR A 972 -7.34 33.35 21.26
N TRP A 973 -8.00 34.38 20.71
CA TRP A 973 -7.75 34.83 19.36
C TRP A 973 -6.87 36.07 19.36
N PHE A 974 -5.96 36.11 18.40
CA PHE A 974 -5.05 37.24 18.20
C PHE A 974 -4.88 37.54 16.70
N ASP A 975 -4.49 38.77 16.39
CA ASP A 975 -4.19 39.29 15.07
C ASP A 975 -2.75 39.77 14.91
N ASN A 976 -1.98 39.77 16.02
CA ASN A 976 -0.60 40.23 16.05
C ASN A 976 0.28 39.28 16.92
N PRO A 977 1.45 38.82 16.38
CA PRO A 977 2.39 37.99 17.14
C PRO A 977 2.83 38.53 18.50
N ALA A 978 2.77 39.84 18.74
CA ALA A 978 3.09 40.47 20.04
C ALA A 978 2.37 39.80 21.22
N THR A 979 1.15 39.34 21.01
CA THR A 979 0.33 38.69 22.05
C THR A 979 0.97 37.38 22.55
N ILE A 980 1.62 36.62 21.66
CA ILE A 980 2.31 35.36 22.01
C ILE A 980 3.47 35.65 22.96
N PHE A 981 4.16 36.77 22.77
CA PHE A 981 5.27 37.23 23.60
C PHE A 981 4.84 38.01 24.86
N GLY A 982 3.53 38.15 25.12
CA GLY A 982 2.99 38.93 26.23
C GLY A 982 3.29 40.45 26.13
N MET A 983 3.53 40.93 24.91
CA MET A 983 3.79 42.33 24.62
C MET A 983 2.47 42.99 24.15
N LYS A 984 2.15 44.19 24.68
CA LYS A 984 1.02 45.00 24.24
C LYS A 984 1.43 45.93 23.14
#